data_88d0f79be8d31f68b4c9562907df0403
#
_entry.id   88d0f79be8d31f68b4c9562907df0403
#
_cell.length_a   1.000
_cell.length_b   1.000
_cell.length_c   1.000
_cell.angle_alpha   90.00
_cell.angle_beta   90.00
_cell.angle_gamma   90.00
#
_symmetry.space_group_name_H-M   'P 1'
#
loop_
_entity.id
_entity.type
_entity.pdbx_description
1 polymer ?
#
loop_
_entity_poly.entity_id
_entity_poly.type
_entity_poly.pdbx_seq_one_letter_code
_entity_poly.pdbx_strand_id
1 'polypeptide(L)'
;MTSPRTGRRFRRTLVLALAASMTLCANPLTAAAQDLEPTEPTPPGEVAFPTRKLGLGPNIEFRGNSDVVTLAFPVPAGNTPAFLDTTAELPTNVARGWIDVVSDGRLLTRVELPPGGAIVPLTIPLAGAKVENGAAVVSLDLHLVAVDNICPDDWTLGSVRLRDGLVRYAGTPAAPQAVADYLPPVLDRLELYLAEDPTDAEAGVALDLAATVSARYPGRQVPVDVRELPANGLPPAADTPLVRQIVVSEGDQTGAEVVPVPDGPPALYVRGDAQTLLDQVGLVNSILSGLAVGSDVAVGTFDVPPILAPDSTTLYDLRVSDLETSGLGLADVHLFLDQTEFGRPVRDVRIDLKGTYTPLPATQGGSITVSVGDIMLDSWAADASGVIDRVVTVPNSALGRLTDISVELRTTGAQQQCGLQQPVTLRIDGGSRVFSTLADPPLPVGFPSLPQTLMPKVDVATSDRSLVDVDRAVELVAGLQSLTSRPLDPEWVTIDEALASSGPAVIVAANGLLPEDLQSQLPLVRTEDRRFEVRNADGESTSLTFGTEVDFASLQVVRDDGRTVLVATSTGAPEELDRTLDWLAAEPGRWFELEGSVLFTAPDREPITLIDPRTRDDVDAASSESDSTVTAVVVAGVVLLVVGAAGAAVWSLTRRRRPQSR
;
A
#
# COMPACT_ATOMS: atom_id res chain seq x y z
N MET A 1 19.79 -0.14 86.62
CA MET A 1 20.17 -1.43 87.23
C MET A 1 19.50 -2.57 86.48
N THR A 2 20.33 -3.46 86.07
CA THR A 2 20.12 -4.88 85.75
C THR A 2 19.31 -5.28 84.46
N SER A 3 20.05 -5.56 83.44
CA SER A 3 19.85 -6.68 82.50
C SER A 3 19.73 -8.02 83.31
N PRO A 4 19.18 -9.13 82.78
CA PRO A 4 19.88 -9.89 81.68
C PRO A 4 19.00 -10.78 80.73
N ARG A 5 19.64 -11.06 79.59
CA ARG A 5 19.81 -12.36 78.90
C ARG A 5 18.67 -13.37 78.81
N THR A 6 18.33 -13.72 77.57
CA THR A 6 18.46 -15.03 76.92
C THR A 6 17.64 -14.93 75.62
N GLY A 7 18.02 -15.34 74.43
CA GLY A 7 19.00 -16.30 73.98
C GLY A 7 18.46 -17.02 72.73
N ARG A 8 19.11 -16.87 71.63
CA ARG A 8 19.22 -17.86 70.51
C ARG A 8 18.07 -18.84 70.33
N ARG A 9 17.22 -18.59 69.32
CA ARG A 9 16.64 -19.67 68.47
C ARG A 9 15.73 -19.13 67.37
N PHE A 10 16.19 -18.19 66.57
CA PHE A 10 15.43 -17.75 65.36
C PHE A 10 16.40 -17.41 64.19
N ARG A 11 17.22 -18.39 63.79
CA ARG A 11 18.16 -18.17 62.69
C ARG A 11 18.23 -19.34 61.69
N ARG A 12 17.19 -20.19 61.59
CA ARG A 12 17.22 -21.32 60.62
C ARG A 12 15.96 -21.41 59.76
N THR A 13 14.99 -20.54 59.85
CA THR A 13 13.76 -20.56 59.04
C THR A 13 13.64 -19.41 58.02
N LEU A 14 14.61 -18.47 57.99
CA LEU A 14 14.56 -17.32 57.06
C LEU A 14 15.40 -17.50 55.79
N VAL A 15 16.18 -18.57 55.67
CA VAL A 15 17.03 -18.82 54.48
C VAL A 15 16.38 -19.71 53.45
N LEU A 16 15.28 -20.39 53.74
CA LEU A 16 14.53 -21.21 52.81
C LEU A 16 13.36 -20.50 52.10
N ALA A 17 12.97 -19.31 52.56
CA ALA A 17 11.92 -18.52 51.92
C ALA A 17 12.47 -17.52 50.87
N LEU A 18 13.80 -17.24 50.85
CA LEU A 18 14.40 -16.29 49.88
C LEU A 18 14.95 -17.01 48.63
N ALA A 19 15.04 -18.34 48.63
CA ALA A 19 15.48 -19.11 47.46
C ALA A 19 14.35 -19.53 46.52
N ALA A 20 13.07 -19.35 46.93
CA ALA A 20 11.91 -19.67 46.10
C ALA A 20 11.36 -18.46 45.34
N SER A 21 11.85 -17.23 45.60
CA SER A 21 11.38 -16.00 44.97
C SER A 21 12.27 -15.45 43.85
N MET A 22 13.37 -16.13 43.50
CA MET A 22 14.31 -15.69 42.45
C MET A 22 14.31 -16.55 41.18
N THR A 23 13.32 -17.45 41.01
CA THR A 23 13.21 -18.27 39.81
C THR A 23 11.98 -17.92 38.95
N LEU A 24 11.35 -16.73 39.15
CA LEU A 24 10.16 -16.33 38.38
C LEU A 24 10.33 -15.03 37.59
N CYS A 25 11.56 -14.59 37.31
CA CYS A 25 11.81 -13.40 36.52
C CYS A 25 12.89 -13.64 35.44
N ALA A 26 12.65 -14.59 34.54
CA ALA A 26 13.37 -14.66 33.28
C ALA A 26 12.49 -15.39 32.23
N ASN A 27 11.34 -14.82 31.91
CA ASN A 27 10.76 -15.01 30.61
C ASN A 27 10.91 -13.68 29.86
N PRO A 28 11.57 -13.65 28.71
CA PRO A 28 11.42 -12.53 27.82
C PRO A 28 9.95 -12.51 27.38
N LEU A 29 9.24 -11.45 27.73
CA LEU A 29 7.99 -11.08 27.09
C LEU A 29 8.34 -10.74 25.64
N THR A 30 8.31 -11.73 24.78
CA THR A 30 7.96 -11.50 23.37
C THR A 30 6.53 -10.99 23.42
N ALA A 31 6.37 -9.69 23.27
CA ALA A 31 5.10 -9.11 22.89
C ALA A 31 4.83 -9.58 21.46
N ALA A 32 4.24 -10.75 21.31
CA ALA A 32 3.50 -11.07 20.11
C ALA A 32 2.39 -10.02 20.03
N ALA A 33 2.36 -9.25 18.98
CA ALA A 33 1.18 -8.52 18.58
C ALA A 33 0.09 -9.58 18.40
N GLN A 34 -0.79 -9.70 19.39
CA GLN A 34 -2.00 -10.48 19.23
C GLN A 34 -2.90 -9.63 18.35
N ASP A 35 -3.08 -10.05 17.10
CA ASP A 35 -4.25 -9.65 16.33
C ASP A 35 -5.46 -9.85 17.25
N LEU A 36 -6.21 -8.77 17.48
CA LEU A 36 -7.49 -8.83 18.14
C LEU A 36 -8.47 -9.50 17.17
N GLU A 37 -8.37 -10.82 17.06
CA GLU A 37 -9.54 -11.59 16.62
C GLU A 37 -10.63 -11.37 17.67
N PRO A 38 -11.88 -11.13 17.27
CA PRO A 38 -12.96 -10.88 18.21
C PRO A 38 -13.11 -12.12 19.11
N THR A 39 -12.70 -12.00 20.37
CA THR A 39 -12.68 -13.10 21.35
C THR A 39 -14.07 -13.41 21.91
N GLU A 40 -15.10 -12.63 21.52
CA GLU A 40 -16.49 -12.92 21.82
C GLU A 40 -17.22 -13.29 20.52
N PRO A 41 -18.01 -14.39 20.52
CA PRO A 41 -18.81 -14.72 19.34
C PRO A 41 -19.73 -13.54 19.03
N THR A 42 -19.62 -13.02 17.82
CA THR A 42 -20.48 -11.95 17.30
C THR A 42 -21.94 -12.39 17.51
N PRO A 43 -22.79 -11.57 18.12
CA PRO A 43 -24.20 -11.93 18.32
C PRO A 43 -24.85 -12.32 16.99
N PRO A 44 -25.78 -13.30 16.96
CA PRO A 44 -26.44 -13.67 15.72
C PRO A 44 -27.09 -12.45 15.06
N GLY A 45 -26.69 -12.13 13.81
CA GLY A 45 -27.14 -10.95 13.07
C GLY A 45 -26.24 -9.73 13.16
N GLU A 46 -25.03 -9.84 13.72
CA GLU A 46 -23.97 -8.84 13.61
C GLU A 46 -22.82 -9.33 12.71
N VAL A 47 -22.27 -8.43 11.89
CA VAL A 47 -21.08 -8.67 11.07
C VAL A 47 -20.06 -7.61 11.43
N ALA A 48 -18.78 -7.97 11.57
CA ALA A 48 -17.73 -7.06 11.95
C ALA A 48 -16.51 -7.19 11.02
N PHE A 49 -15.94 -6.03 10.64
CA PHE A 49 -14.77 -5.98 9.77
C PHE A 49 -13.71 -5.03 10.34
N PRO A 50 -12.43 -5.42 10.33
CA PRO A 50 -11.33 -4.50 10.57
C PRO A 50 -11.39 -3.32 9.59
N THR A 51 -11.04 -2.12 10.05
CA THR A 51 -11.02 -0.90 9.22
C THR A 51 -10.22 -1.07 7.94
N ARG A 52 -9.11 -1.81 7.98
CA ARG A 52 -8.29 -2.16 6.81
C ARG A 52 -9.07 -2.93 5.72
N LYS A 53 -9.94 -3.88 6.09
CA LYS A 53 -10.80 -4.60 5.12
C LYS A 53 -11.89 -3.72 4.50
N LEU A 54 -12.14 -2.55 5.07
CA LEU A 54 -13.09 -1.57 4.57
C LEU A 54 -12.43 -0.47 3.72
N GLY A 55 -11.11 -0.56 3.49
CA GLY A 55 -10.35 0.45 2.75
C GLY A 55 -10.01 1.69 3.60
N LEU A 56 -10.20 1.62 4.92
CA LEU A 56 -9.72 2.60 5.87
C LEU A 56 -8.30 2.22 6.32
N GLY A 57 -7.46 3.19 6.62
CA GLY A 57 -6.12 2.93 7.12
C GLY A 57 -6.12 2.14 8.44
N PRO A 58 -4.97 1.58 8.84
CA PRO A 58 -4.83 0.87 10.11
C PRO A 58 -5.03 1.79 11.32
N ASN A 59 -4.77 3.09 11.14
CA ASN A 59 -4.91 4.11 12.16
C ASN A 59 -5.73 5.28 11.64
N ILE A 60 -6.52 5.89 12.53
CA ILE A 60 -7.20 7.17 12.31
C ILE A 60 -6.46 8.18 13.17
N GLU A 61 -5.84 9.18 12.56
CA GLU A 61 -5.04 10.17 13.27
C GLU A 61 -5.71 11.54 13.24
N PHE A 62 -5.76 12.18 14.41
CA PHE A 62 -6.18 13.57 14.56
C PHE A 62 -4.99 14.40 14.99
N ARG A 63 -4.88 15.61 14.44
CA ARG A 63 -3.79 16.54 14.70
C ARG A 63 -4.26 17.74 15.53
N GLY A 64 -3.44 18.14 16.48
CA GLY A 64 -3.73 19.29 17.30
C GLY A 64 -4.89 19.09 18.29
N ASN A 65 -5.52 20.19 18.68
CA ASN A 65 -6.60 20.23 19.69
C ASN A 65 -8.02 20.23 19.09
N SER A 66 -8.14 20.40 17.78
CA SER A 66 -9.40 20.32 17.04
C SER A 66 -9.07 19.87 15.61
N ASP A 67 -9.65 18.77 15.20
CA ASP A 67 -9.45 18.19 13.85
C ASP A 67 -10.67 17.38 13.44
N VAL A 68 -10.86 17.24 12.14
CA VAL A 68 -12.00 16.52 11.55
C VAL A 68 -11.47 15.44 10.60
N VAL A 69 -11.75 14.18 10.90
CA VAL A 69 -11.45 13.06 10.03
C VAL A 69 -12.75 12.49 9.47
N THR A 70 -12.86 12.44 8.16
CA THR A 70 -14.01 11.85 7.48
C THR A 70 -13.71 10.43 7.06
N LEU A 71 -14.52 9.48 7.53
CA LEU A 71 -14.45 8.07 7.19
C LEU A 71 -15.54 7.76 6.15
N ALA A 72 -15.14 7.24 5.01
CA ALA A 72 -16.04 6.69 4.02
C ALA A 72 -15.81 5.17 3.94
N PHE A 73 -16.81 4.37 4.29
CA PHE A 73 -16.67 2.93 4.33
C PHE A 73 -17.90 2.21 3.75
N PRO A 74 -17.70 1.05 3.12
CA PRO A 74 -18.78 0.29 2.50
C PRO A 74 -19.70 -0.34 3.54
N VAL A 75 -20.97 -0.49 3.15
CA VAL A 75 -22.02 -1.12 3.95
C VAL A 75 -22.65 -2.25 3.13
N PRO A 76 -22.53 -3.51 3.59
CA PRO A 76 -23.20 -4.62 2.89
C PRO A 76 -24.71 -4.42 2.83
N ALA A 77 -25.33 -4.81 1.71
CA ALA A 77 -26.77 -4.74 1.56
C ALA A 77 -27.48 -5.53 2.68
N GLY A 78 -28.52 -4.97 3.27
CA GLY A 78 -29.22 -5.57 4.41
C GLY A 78 -28.62 -5.24 5.78
N ASN A 79 -27.44 -4.58 5.81
CA ASN A 79 -26.77 -4.16 7.04
C ASN A 79 -26.87 -2.64 7.25
N THR A 80 -26.66 -2.23 8.51
CA THR A 80 -26.53 -0.82 8.89
C THR A 80 -25.34 -0.65 9.83
N PRO A 81 -24.56 0.45 9.74
CA PRO A 81 -23.46 0.71 10.68
C PRO A 81 -23.98 0.79 12.11
N ALA A 82 -23.31 0.11 13.03
CA ALA A 82 -23.69 0.10 14.44
C ALA A 82 -22.63 0.76 15.33
N PHE A 83 -21.39 0.30 15.26
CA PHE A 83 -20.29 0.80 16.10
C PHE A 83 -18.97 0.74 15.37
N LEU A 84 -18.04 1.63 15.78
CA LEU A 84 -16.60 1.51 15.53
C LEU A 84 -15.93 1.27 16.89
N ASP A 85 -15.42 0.05 17.11
CA ASP A 85 -14.59 -0.26 18.26
C ASP A 85 -13.13 -0.01 17.90
N THR A 86 -12.37 0.60 18.81
CA THR A 86 -10.98 1.00 18.55
C THR A 86 -10.22 1.17 19.85
N THR A 87 -8.91 1.30 19.77
CA THR A 87 -8.04 1.68 20.89
C THR A 87 -7.57 3.12 20.69
N ALA A 88 -7.96 4.01 21.57
CA ALA A 88 -7.56 5.41 21.54
C ALA A 88 -6.26 5.63 22.32
N GLU A 89 -5.26 6.25 21.67
CA GLU A 89 -4.04 6.79 22.29
C GLU A 89 -4.17 8.31 22.42
N LEU A 90 -4.10 8.80 23.65
CA LEU A 90 -4.30 10.21 23.95
C LEU A 90 -2.98 10.86 24.39
N PRO A 91 -2.65 12.08 23.93
CA PRO A 91 -1.50 12.83 24.39
C PRO A 91 -1.62 13.15 25.89
N THR A 92 -0.48 13.27 26.58
CA THR A 92 -0.43 13.40 28.05
C THR A 92 -0.98 14.71 28.60
N ASN A 93 -1.03 15.74 27.78
CA ASN A 93 -1.39 17.11 28.13
C ASN A 93 -2.87 17.46 27.92
N VAL A 94 -3.75 16.45 27.78
CA VAL A 94 -5.21 16.59 27.67
C VAL A 94 -5.86 16.58 29.03
N ALA A 95 -6.63 17.63 29.35
CA ALA A 95 -7.48 17.67 30.56
C ALA A 95 -8.81 16.95 30.32
N ARG A 96 -9.41 17.19 29.17
CA ARG A 96 -10.65 16.53 28.69
C ARG A 96 -10.74 16.63 27.19
N GLY A 97 -11.52 15.76 26.57
CA GLY A 97 -11.80 15.82 25.14
C GLY A 97 -13.06 15.06 24.79
N TRP A 98 -13.51 15.23 23.57
CA TRP A 98 -14.63 14.47 23.02
C TRP A 98 -14.50 14.37 21.49
N ILE A 99 -15.19 13.40 20.94
CA ILE A 99 -15.39 13.23 19.50
C ILE A 99 -16.87 13.38 19.20
N ASP A 100 -17.23 14.36 18.37
CA ASP A 100 -18.56 14.49 17.80
C ASP A 100 -18.65 13.63 16.53
N VAL A 101 -19.63 12.74 16.46
CA VAL A 101 -19.87 11.84 15.34
C VAL A 101 -20.97 12.45 14.48
N VAL A 102 -20.63 12.85 13.27
CA VAL A 102 -21.52 13.58 12.35
C VAL A 102 -21.71 12.80 11.06
N SER A 103 -22.94 12.69 10.57
CA SER A 103 -23.26 12.13 9.25
C SER A 103 -24.28 13.01 8.55
N ASP A 104 -24.02 13.37 7.30
CA ASP A 104 -24.88 14.27 6.48
C ASP A 104 -25.23 15.57 7.21
N GLY A 105 -24.22 16.20 7.87
CA GLY A 105 -24.38 17.44 8.64
C GLY A 105 -25.17 17.30 9.96
N ARG A 106 -25.57 16.09 10.35
CA ARG A 106 -26.32 15.81 11.58
C ARG A 106 -25.42 15.15 12.61
N LEU A 107 -25.38 15.71 13.81
CA LEU A 107 -24.75 15.06 14.97
C LEU A 107 -25.50 13.77 15.31
N LEU A 108 -24.81 12.65 15.26
CA LEU A 108 -25.33 11.34 15.68
C LEU A 108 -25.15 11.16 17.20
N THR A 109 -23.94 11.40 17.68
CA THR A 109 -23.59 11.23 19.10
C THR A 109 -22.33 12.01 19.43
N ARG A 110 -22.08 12.19 20.73
CA ARG A 110 -20.82 12.67 21.31
C ARG A 110 -20.21 11.59 22.16
N VAL A 111 -18.93 11.33 21.97
CA VAL A 111 -18.15 10.35 22.74
C VAL A 111 -17.11 11.10 23.56
N GLU A 112 -17.22 11.04 24.88
CA GLU A 112 -16.26 11.67 25.79
C GLU A 112 -14.96 10.87 25.84
N LEU A 113 -13.83 11.57 25.82
CA LEU A 113 -12.49 11.00 25.93
C LEU A 113 -12.00 11.13 27.38
N PRO A 114 -11.28 10.11 27.90
CA PRO A 114 -10.67 10.21 29.22
C PRO A 114 -9.52 11.24 29.22
N PRO A 115 -9.02 11.64 30.41
CA PRO A 115 -7.85 12.50 30.52
C PRO A 115 -6.63 11.91 29.79
N GLY A 116 -5.74 12.79 29.35
CA GLY A 116 -4.59 12.44 28.51
C GLY A 116 -3.59 11.45 29.12
N GLY A 117 -2.73 10.90 28.25
CA GLY A 117 -1.74 9.88 28.61
C GLY A 117 -2.31 8.46 28.69
N ALA A 118 -3.58 8.26 28.37
CA ALA A 118 -4.22 6.97 28.42
C ALA A 118 -4.21 6.25 27.05
N ILE A 119 -4.05 4.93 27.11
CA ILE A 119 -4.36 4.01 26.00
C ILE A 119 -5.60 3.25 26.47
N VAL A 120 -6.73 3.47 25.82
CA VAL A 120 -8.02 2.94 26.27
C VAL A 120 -8.86 2.41 25.13
N PRO A 121 -9.64 1.34 25.34
CA PRO A 121 -10.65 0.93 24.38
C PRO A 121 -11.73 2.02 24.28
N LEU A 122 -12.17 2.27 23.05
CA LEU A 122 -13.18 3.27 22.73
C LEU A 122 -14.20 2.68 21.78
N THR A 123 -15.49 2.76 22.12
CA THR A 123 -16.59 2.38 21.24
C THR A 123 -17.31 3.63 20.77
N ILE A 124 -17.33 3.84 19.47
CA ILE A 124 -17.95 4.99 18.81
C ILE A 124 -19.26 4.53 18.16
N PRO A 125 -20.44 4.97 18.63
CA PRO A 125 -21.70 4.62 17.98
C PRO A 125 -21.82 5.25 16.60
N LEU A 126 -22.16 4.42 15.59
CA LEU A 126 -22.41 4.83 14.22
C LEU A 126 -23.87 4.73 13.81
N ALA A 127 -24.73 4.30 14.73
CA ALA A 127 -26.15 4.10 14.46
C ALA A 127 -26.81 5.39 13.96
N GLY A 128 -27.53 5.30 12.84
CA GLY A 128 -28.17 6.43 12.18
C GLY A 128 -27.26 7.14 11.16
N ALA A 129 -26.05 6.64 10.90
CA ALA A 129 -25.24 7.09 9.77
C ALA A 129 -26.00 6.87 8.45
N LYS A 130 -25.96 7.86 7.58
CA LYS A 130 -26.62 7.80 6.26
C LYS A 130 -25.84 6.87 5.35
N VAL A 131 -26.54 5.92 4.74
CA VAL A 131 -25.97 5.01 3.74
C VAL A 131 -26.49 5.41 2.38
N GLU A 132 -25.58 5.73 1.44
CA GLU A 132 -25.87 6.05 0.06
C GLU A 132 -24.98 5.22 -0.86
N ASN A 133 -25.53 4.66 -1.91
CA ASN A 133 -24.79 3.84 -2.89
C ASN A 133 -23.92 2.74 -2.26
N GLY A 134 -24.41 2.09 -1.19
CA GLY A 134 -23.67 1.04 -0.49
C GLY A 134 -22.50 1.53 0.36
N ALA A 135 -22.41 2.83 0.69
CA ALA A 135 -21.38 3.39 1.56
C ALA A 135 -21.97 4.30 2.63
N ALA A 136 -21.34 4.35 3.77
CA ALA A 136 -21.60 5.33 4.83
C ALA A 136 -20.45 6.34 4.91
N VAL A 137 -20.82 7.63 5.08
CA VAL A 137 -19.86 8.71 5.31
C VAL A 137 -20.12 9.30 6.69
N VAL A 138 -19.09 9.26 7.53
CA VAL A 138 -19.14 9.75 8.91
C VAL A 138 -17.93 10.63 9.17
N SER A 139 -18.15 11.85 9.65
CA SER A 139 -17.08 12.73 10.16
C SER A 139 -16.95 12.55 11.66
N LEU A 140 -15.72 12.42 12.12
CA LEU A 140 -15.32 12.38 13.51
C LEU A 140 -14.66 13.72 13.84
N ASP A 141 -15.36 14.58 14.58
CA ASP A 141 -14.90 15.92 14.90
C ASP A 141 -14.28 15.89 16.31
N LEU A 142 -12.95 15.90 16.39
CA LEU A 142 -12.21 15.88 17.65
C LEU A 142 -12.14 17.28 18.27
N HIS A 143 -12.37 17.33 19.59
CA HIS A 143 -12.17 18.51 20.41
C HIS A 143 -11.40 18.15 21.68
N LEU A 144 -10.27 18.79 21.91
CA LEU A 144 -9.44 18.59 23.08
C LEU A 144 -9.29 19.90 23.88
N VAL A 145 -9.27 19.77 25.17
CA VAL A 145 -8.98 20.89 26.13
C VAL A 145 -7.67 20.52 26.81
N ALA A 146 -6.68 21.43 26.68
CA ALA A 146 -5.38 21.28 27.31
C ALA A 146 -5.48 21.34 28.84
N VAL A 147 -4.48 20.76 29.53
CA VAL A 147 -4.27 21.03 30.95
C VAL A 147 -3.90 22.50 31.18
N ASP A 148 -4.17 23.02 32.38
CA ASP A 148 -3.87 24.41 32.73
C ASP A 148 -2.39 24.76 32.47
N ASN A 149 -2.14 26.00 32.02
CA ASN A 149 -0.82 26.57 31.71
C ASN A 149 -0.11 26.09 30.45
N ILE A 150 -0.79 25.33 29.54
CA ILE A 150 -0.29 25.05 28.20
C ILE A 150 -0.97 25.99 27.22
N CYS A 151 -0.18 26.64 26.35
CA CYS A 151 -0.71 27.41 25.26
C CYS A 151 -1.34 26.49 24.20
N PRO A 152 -2.62 26.68 23.81
CA PRO A 152 -3.21 25.90 22.74
C PRO A 152 -2.44 25.97 21.43
N ASP A 153 -1.72 27.08 21.18
CA ASP A 153 -0.93 27.27 19.96
C ASP A 153 0.36 26.44 19.95
N ASP A 154 0.89 26.08 21.15
CA ASP A 154 2.06 25.20 21.28
C ASP A 154 1.67 23.70 21.22
N TRP A 155 0.40 23.42 21.10
CA TRP A 155 -0.18 22.09 21.11
C TRP A 155 -0.02 21.30 19.79
N THR A 156 0.66 21.82 18.81
CA THR A 156 0.83 21.22 17.47
C THR A 156 1.59 19.88 17.47
N LEU A 157 2.12 19.44 18.60
CA LEU A 157 2.93 18.21 18.71
C LEU A 157 2.16 16.99 19.26
N GLY A 158 0.88 17.12 19.63
CA GLY A 158 0.08 16.00 20.11
C GLY A 158 -0.89 15.48 19.05
N SER A 159 -0.88 14.20 18.80
CA SER A 159 -1.90 13.54 17.99
C SER A 159 -2.72 12.59 18.85
N VAL A 160 -4.03 12.53 18.58
CA VAL A 160 -4.87 11.42 19.02
C VAL A 160 -4.85 10.37 17.92
N ARG A 161 -4.59 9.14 18.29
CA ARG A 161 -4.55 8.03 17.36
C ARG A 161 -5.57 6.98 17.78
N LEU A 162 -6.45 6.60 16.86
CA LEU A 162 -7.35 5.46 17.02
C LEU A 162 -6.76 4.30 16.23
N ARG A 163 -6.43 3.19 16.91
CA ARG A 163 -5.81 1.99 16.35
C ARG A 163 -6.75 0.80 16.41
N ASP A 164 -6.45 -0.20 15.61
CA ASP A 164 -7.11 -1.51 15.61
C ASP A 164 -8.63 -1.38 15.48
N GLY A 165 -9.05 -0.52 14.53
CA GLY A 165 -10.46 -0.23 14.31
C GLY A 165 -11.22 -1.46 13.80
N LEU A 166 -12.41 -1.72 14.38
CA LEU A 166 -13.35 -2.76 13.99
C LEU A 166 -14.75 -2.13 13.80
N VAL A 167 -15.26 -2.11 12.57
CA VAL A 167 -16.61 -1.62 12.31
C VAL A 167 -17.61 -2.77 12.43
N ARG A 168 -18.58 -2.63 13.33
CA ARG A 168 -19.67 -3.58 13.51
C ARG A 168 -20.93 -3.08 12.80
N TYR A 169 -21.62 -4.01 12.14
CA TYR A 169 -22.85 -3.78 11.41
C TYR A 169 -23.98 -4.62 12.03
N ALA A 170 -25.14 -4.01 12.17
CA ALA A 170 -26.36 -4.71 12.54
C ALA A 170 -27.12 -5.18 11.28
N GLY A 171 -27.80 -6.32 11.38
CA GLY A 171 -28.57 -6.93 10.30
C GLY A 171 -27.84 -8.11 9.65
N THR A 172 -28.48 -8.72 8.67
CA THR A 172 -27.93 -9.85 7.92
C THR A 172 -27.65 -9.43 6.48
N PRO A 173 -26.46 -9.73 5.93
CA PRO A 173 -26.16 -9.44 4.54
C PRO A 173 -27.20 -10.06 3.60
N ALA A 174 -27.71 -9.27 2.65
CA ALA A 174 -28.65 -9.76 1.66
C ALA A 174 -27.96 -10.66 0.64
N ALA A 175 -28.60 -11.77 0.30
CA ALA A 175 -28.14 -12.61 -0.80
C ALA A 175 -28.33 -11.88 -2.15
N PRO A 176 -27.38 -12.02 -3.11
CA PRO A 176 -27.52 -11.42 -4.44
C PRO A 176 -28.71 -12.03 -5.20
N GLN A 177 -29.42 -11.19 -5.95
CA GLN A 177 -30.57 -11.58 -6.74
C GLN A 177 -30.32 -11.45 -8.25
N ALA A 178 -29.36 -10.64 -8.63
CA ALA A 178 -28.97 -10.37 -10.00
C ALA A 178 -27.44 -10.41 -10.15
N VAL A 179 -26.97 -10.49 -11.38
CA VAL A 179 -25.52 -10.43 -11.67
C VAL A 179 -24.94 -9.08 -11.23
N ALA A 180 -25.70 -7.99 -11.39
CA ALA A 180 -25.27 -6.64 -11.00
C ALA A 180 -24.99 -6.47 -9.50
N ASP A 181 -25.66 -7.22 -8.63
CA ASP A 181 -25.50 -7.15 -7.17
C ASP A 181 -24.72 -8.34 -6.60
N TYR A 182 -24.09 -9.14 -7.50
CA TYR A 182 -23.38 -10.33 -7.10
C TYR A 182 -22.15 -10.05 -6.23
N LEU A 183 -21.34 -9.06 -6.62
CA LEU A 183 -20.19 -8.61 -5.82
C LEU A 183 -20.62 -7.54 -4.81
N PRO A 184 -20.63 -7.87 -3.50
CA PRO A 184 -21.09 -6.96 -2.45
C PRO A 184 -20.09 -5.81 -2.24
N PRO A 185 -20.46 -4.69 -1.59
CA PRO A 185 -19.53 -3.63 -1.22
C PRO A 185 -18.36 -4.07 -0.33
N VAL A 186 -18.55 -5.15 0.44
CA VAL A 186 -17.50 -5.81 1.24
C VAL A 186 -17.49 -7.28 0.86
N LEU A 187 -16.36 -7.75 0.34
CA LEU A 187 -16.12 -9.13 -0.02
C LEU A 187 -15.06 -9.71 0.93
N ASP A 188 -15.36 -10.86 1.52
CA ASP A 188 -14.40 -11.53 2.41
C ASP A 188 -13.41 -12.40 1.62
N ARG A 189 -13.91 -13.15 0.65
CA ARG A 189 -13.11 -14.02 -0.23
C ARG A 189 -13.88 -14.30 -1.52
N LEU A 190 -13.17 -14.51 -2.61
CA LEU A 190 -13.67 -15.02 -3.87
C LEU A 190 -13.16 -16.46 -4.08
N GLU A 191 -14.04 -17.41 -4.35
CA GLU A 191 -13.71 -18.77 -4.72
C GLU A 191 -14.07 -18.98 -6.21
N LEU A 192 -13.08 -19.31 -7.03
CA LEU A 192 -13.27 -19.64 -8.44
C LEU A 192 -13.27 -21.16 -8.61
N TYR A 193 -14.34 -21.69 -9.18
CA TYR A 193 -14.50 -23.13 -9.41
C TYR A 193 -14.30 -23.44 -10.88
N LEU A 194 -13.28 -24.24 -11.20
CA LEU A 194 -12.90 -24.70 -12.52
C LEU A 194 -12.95 -26.22 -12.62
N ALA A 195 -12.85 -26.77 -13.82
CA ALA A 195 -12.65 -28.21 -14.00
C ALA A 195 -11.29 -28.66 -13.42
N GLU A 196 -11.12 -29.95 -13.11
CA GLU A 196 -9.87 -30.56 -12.66
C GLU A 196 -8.72 -30.29 -13.65
N ASP A 197 -9.03 -30.39 -14.95
CA ASP A 197 -8.15 -30.03 -16.09
C ASP A 197 -8.76 -28.81 -16.79
N PRO A 198 -8.45 -27.56 -16.36
CA PRO A 198 -9.03 -26.36 -16.94
C PRO A 198 -8.52 -26.11 -18.36
N THR A 199 -9.40 -25.61 -19.22
CA THR A 199 -9.00 -25.16 -20.55
C THR A 199 -8.23 -23.85 -20.48
N ASP A 200 -7.56 -23.47 -21.56
CA ASP A 200 -6.86 -22.18 -21.67
C ASP A 200 -7.81 -21.00 -21.49
N ALA A 201 -9.04 -21.12 -22.02
CA ALA A 201 -10.05 -20.09 -21.85
C ALA A 201 -10.53 -19.97 -20.39
N GLU A 202 -10.73 -21.08 -19.69
CA GLU A 202 -11.11 -21.10 -18.27
C GLU A 202 -9.99 -20.51 -17.40
N ALA A 203 -8.73 -20.87 -17.65
CA ALA A 203 -7.57 -20.31 -16.96
C ALA A 203 -7.43 -18.79 -17.20
N GLY A 204 -7.59 -18.35 -18.44
CA GLY A 204 -7.58 -16.93 -18.81
C GLY A 204 -8.66 -16.14 -18.08
N VAL A 205 -9.89 -16.67 -18.00
CA VAL A 205 -10.99 -16.06 -17.27
C VAL A 205 -10.72 -15.99 -15.76
N ALA A 206 -10.08 -17.03 -15.20
CA ALA A 206 -9.72 -16.99 -13.77
C ALA A 206 -8.73 -15.87 -13.47
N LEU A 207 -7.74 -15.64 -14.32
CA LEU A 207 -6.80 -14.51 -14.20
C LEU A 207 -7.50 -13.15 -14.31
N ASP A 208 -8.36 -12.99 -15.31
CA ASP A 208 -9.07 -11.73 -15.55
C ASP A 208 -10.07 -11.42 -14.41
N LEU A 209 -10.76 -12.44 -13.87
CA LEU A 209 -11.59 -12.30 -12.67
C LEU A 209 -10.75 -11.91 -11.45
N ALA A 210 -9.57 -12.51 -11.26
CA ALA A 210 -8.68 -12.14 -10.16
C ALA A 210 -8.24 -10.68 -10.26
N ALA A 211 -7.79 -10.23 -11.43
CA ALA A 211 -7.42 -8.84 -11.68
C ALA A 211 -8.63 -7.90 -11.47
N THR A 212 -9.75 -8.19 -12.12
CA THR A 212 -10.97 -7.36 -12.06
C THR A 212 -11.54 -7.23 -10.66
N VAL A 213 -11.64 -8.35 -9.92
CA VAL A 213 -12.19 -8.34 -8.55
C VAL A 213 -11.21 -7.65 -7.60
N SER A 214 -9.91 -7.91 -7.69
CA SER A 214 -8.92 -7.23 -6.86
C SER A 214 -8.90 -5.71 -7.12
N ALA A 215 -9.03 -5.27 -8.37
CA ALA A 215 -9.16 -3.86 -8.74
C ALA A 215 -10.42 -3.19 -8.18
N ARG A 216 -11.52 -3.95 -8.04
CA ARG A 216 -12.78 -3.44 -7.46
C ARG A 216 -12.67 -3.17 -5.96
N TYR A 217 -11.78 -3.86 -5.26
CA TYR A 217 -11.56 -3.72 -3.81
C TYR A 217 -10.16 -3.19 -3.48
N PRO A 218 -9.77 -2.00 -3.95
CA PRO A 218 -8.41 -1.50 -3.81
C PRO A 218 -8.01 -1.38 -2.33
N GLY A 219 -6.80 -1.82 -2.00
CA GLY A 219 -6.25 -1.76 -0.65
C GLY A 219 -6.88 -2.72 0.37
N ARG A 220 -7.81 -3.61 -0.05
CA ARG A 220 -8.54 -4.52 0.86
C ARG A 220 -8.01 -5.95 0.83
N GLN A 221 -7.19 -6.30 -0.15
CA GLN A 221 -6.62 -7.64 -0.36
C GLN A 221 -7.67 -8.75 -0.17
N VAL A 222 -8.58 -8.84 -1.14
CA VAL A 222 -9.57 -9.93 -1.19
C VAL A 222 -8.85 -11.19 -1.67
N PRO A 223 -8.78 -12.27 -0.87
CA PRO A 223 -8.23 -13.53 -1.34
C PRO A 223 -9.04 -14.08 -2.51
N VAL A 224 -8.36 -14.61 -3.51
CA VAL A 224 -8.97 -15.28 -4.67
C VAL A 224 -8.38 -16.68 -4.74
N ASP A 225 -9.19 -17.68 -4.44
CA ASP A 225 -8.78 -19.09 -4.39
C ASP A 225 -9.38 -19.82 -5.61
N VAL A 226 -8.59 -20.62 -6.32
CA VAL A 226 -9.09 -21.50 -7.38
C VAL A 226 -9.32 -22.90 -6.80
N ARG A 227 -10.47 -23.48 -7.09
CA ARG A 227 -10.88 -24.78 -6.57
C ARG A 227 -11.46 -25.67 -7.66
N GLU A 228 -11.34 -26.97 -7.46
CA GLU A 228 -11.96 -27.95 -8.33
C GLU A 228 -13.50 -27.92 -8.19
N LEU A 229 -14.20 -27.83 -9.31
CA LEU A 229 -15.64 -27.95 -9.34
C LEU A 229 -16.06 -29.39 -9.07
N PRO A 230 -16.87 -29.67 -8.02
CA PRO A 230 -17.34 -31.02 -7.75
C PRO A 230 -18.08 -31.63 -8.94
N ALA A 231 -17.99 -32.96 -9.09
CA ALA A 231 -18.59 -33.71 -10.21
C ALA A 231 -20.11 -33.52 -10.38
N ASN A 232 -20.81 -33.05 -9.34
CA ASN A 232 -22.24 -32.71 -9.42
C ASN A 232 -22.50 -31.36 -10.07
N GLY A 233 -21.45 -30.61 -10.43
CA GLY A 233 -21.50 -29.28 -11.06
C GLY A 233 -21.93 -28.15 -10.13
N LEU A 234 -21.97 -28.37 -8.80
CA LEU A 234 -22.34 -27.37 -7.81
C LEU A 234 -21.20 -27.17 -6.79
N PRO A 235 -20.80 -25.93 -6.49
CA PRO A 235 -19.87 -25.68 -5.41
C PRO A 235 -20.49 -26.04 -4.05
N PRO A 236 -19.68 -26.35 -3.02
CA PRO A 236 -20.17 -26.52 -1.66
C PRO A 236 -20.73 -25.19 -1.14
N ALA A 237 -21.57 -25.24 -0.07
CA ALA A 237 -22.06 -24.03 0.56
C ALA A 237 -20.90 -23.19 1.09
N ALA A 238 -20.89 -21.88 0.79
CA ALA A 238 -19.91 -20.98 1.32
C ALA A 238 -20.05 -20.79 2.84
N ASP A 239 -18.93 -20.64 3.55
CA ASP A 239 -18.88 -20.56 5.02
C ASP A 239 -19.57 -19.30 5.56
N THR A 240 -19.54 -18.21 4.80
CA THR A 240 -20.13 -16.92 5.19
C THR A 240 -20.92 -16.28 4.04
N PRO A 241 -21.92 -15.43 4.35
CA PRO A 241 -22.68 -14.72 3.31
C PRO A 241 -21.86 -13.75 2.44
N LEU A 242 -20.62 -13.44 2.83
CA LEU A 242 -19.75 -12.51 2.12
C LEU A 242 -18.61 -13.19 1.36
N VAL A 243 -18.55 -14.50 1.37
CA VAL A 243 -17.80 -15.30 0.41
C VAL A 243 -18.63 -15.39 -0.88
N ARG A 244 -18.00 -15.18 -2.03
CA ARG A 244 -18.63 -15.35 -3.34
C ARG A 244 -17.96 -16.48 -4.10
N GLN A 245 -18.78 -17.23 -4.84
CA GLN A 245 -18.36 -18.41 -5.58
C GLN A 245 -18.70 -18.22 -7.05
N ILE A 246 -17.69 -18.17 -7.91
CA ILE A 246 -17.88 -18.08 -9.36
C ILE A 246 -17.46 -19.40 -9.98
N VAL A 247 -18.36 -20.02 -10.71
CA VAL A 247 -18.09 -21.21 -11.50
C VAL A 247 -17.84 -20.79 -12.94
N VAL A 248 -16.67 -21.10 -13.46
CA VAL A 248 -16.27 -20.82 -14.85
C VAL A 248 -16.31 -22.12 -15.62
N SER A 249 -16.97 -22.13 -16.77
CA SER A 249 -17.11 -23.35 -17.58
C SER A 249 -17.20 -23.03 -19.06
N GLU A 250 -16.26 -23.58 -19.84
CA GLU A 250 -16.32 -23.55 -21.28
C GLU A 250 -17.45 -24.48 -21.79
N GLY A 251 -18.25 -24.02 -22.76
CA GLY A 251 -19.34 -24.80 -23.33
C GLY A 251 -20.21 -24.02 -24.29
N ASP A 252 -21.27 -24.68 -24.77
CA ASP A 252 -22.18 -24.12 -25.80
C ASP A 252 -23.12 -23.03 -25.26
N GLN A 253 -23.27 -22.89 -23.93
CA GLN A 253 -24.09 -21.86 -23.30
C GLN A 253 -23.24 -20.62 -23.06
N THR A 254 -23.75 -19.44 -23.37
CA THR A 254 -23.03 -18.18 -23.18
C THR A 254 -23.82 -17.27 -22.25
N GLY A 255 -23.18 -16.72 -21.21
CA GLY A 255 -23.74 -15.76 -20.30
C GLY A 255 -23.27 -15.94 -18.85
N ALA A 256 -23.82 -15.10 -17.98
CA ALA A 256 -23.63 -15.18 -16.54
C ALA A 256 -24.98 -15.39 -15.86
N GLU A 257 -25.06 -16.37 -14.95
CA GLU A 257 -26.29 -16.79 -14.27
C GLU A 257 -26.07 -16.93 -12.76
N VAL A 258 -26.98 -16.37 -11.96
CA VAL A 258 -27.00 -16.54 -10.50
C VAL A 258 -27.77 -17.80 -10.15
N VAL A 259 -27.08 -18.83 -9.70
CA VAL A 259 -27.65 -20.18 -9.43
C VAL A 259 -27.70 -20.42 -7.92
N PRO A 260 -28.86 -20.85 -7.39
CA PRO A 260 -28.98 -21.19 -5.97
C PRO A 260 -28.07 -22.36 -5.56
N VAL A 261 -27.37 -22.22 -4.44
CA VAL A 261 -26.58 -23.28 -3.80
C VAL A 261 -27.31 -23.71 -2.54
N PRO A 262 -27.54 -25.03 -2.30
CA PRO A 262 -28.16 -25.50 -1.10
C PRO A 262 -27.42 -25.06 0.18
N ASP A 263 -28.14 -24.56 1.16
CA ASP A 263 -27.62 -24.12 2.46
C ASP A 263 -26.58 -23.00 2.43
N GLY A 264 -26.40 -22.30 1.28
CA GLY A 264 -25.44 -21.22 1.10
C GLY A 264 -25.97 -20.05 0.27
N PRO A 265 -25.18 -18.98 0.12
CA PRO A 265 -25.45 -17.93 -0.86
C PRO A 265 -25.38 -18.51 -2.28
N PRO A 266 -26.12 -17.94 -3.24
CA PRO A 266 -26.07 -18.41 -4.63
C PRO A 266 -24.69 -18.21 -5.23
N ALA A 267 -24.28 -19.10 -6.17
CA ALA A 267 -23.08 -18.99 -6.97
C ALA A 267 -23.36 -18.27 -8.30
N LEU A 268 -22.35 -17.62 -8.88
CA LEU A 268 -22.41 -17.07 -10.22
C LEU A 268 -21.76 -18.06 -11.20
N TYR A 269 -22.48 -18.46 -12.24
CA TYR A 269 -21.94 -19.28 -13.31
C TYR A 269 -21.62 -18.37 -14.49
N VAL A 270 -20.37 -18.40 -14.94
CA VAL A 270 -19.89 -17.70 -16.14
C VAL A 270 -19.60 -18.76 -17.19
N ARG A 271 -20.29 -18.71 -18.32
CA ARG A 271 -20.24 -19.71 -19.39
C ARG A 271 -20.03 -19.06 -20.73
N GLY A 272 -19.37 -19.77 -21.65
CA GLY A 272 -19.14 -19.35 -23.03
C GLY A 272 -18.28 -20.36 -23.76
N ASP A 273 -18.18 -20.25 -25.06
CA ASP A 273 -17.11 -20.93 -25.80
C ASP A 273 -15.75 -20.23 -25.60
N ALA A 274 -14.65 -20.81 -26.07
CA ALA A 274 -13.31 -20.28 -25.89
C ALA A 274 -13.12 -18.82 -26.37
N GLN A 275 -13.96 -18.32 -27.29
CA GLN A 275 -13.88 -16.97 -27.82
C GLN A 275 -14.74 -15.98 -27.02
N THR A 276 -15.88 -16.43 -26.50
CA THR A 276 -16.87 -15.58 -25.84
C THR A 276 -16.79 -15.62 -24.32
N LEU A 277 -16.10 -16.60 -23.72
CA LEU A 277 -16.06 -16.79 -22.28
C LEU A 277 -15.42 -15.58 -21.56
N LEU A 278 -14.33 -15.04 -22.09
CA LEU A 278 -13.67 -13.83 -21.58
C LEU A 278 -14.60 -12.61 -21.64
N ASP A 279 -15.38 -12.46 -22.73
CA ASP A 279 -16.32 -11.32 -22.85
C ASP A 279 -17.33 -11.28 -21.70
N GLN A 280 -17.71 -12.46 -21.13
CA GLN A 280 -18.67 -12.52 -20.04
C GLN A 280 -18.13 -11.97 -18.70
N VAL A 281 -16.81 -11.91 -18.52
CA VAL A 281 -16.21 -11.26 -17.32
C VAL A 281 -16.58 -9.79 -17.24
N GLY A 282 -16.77 -9.12 -18.38
CA GLY A 282 -17.26 -7.75 -18.44
C GLY A 282 -18.58 -7.53 -17.68
N LEU A 283 -19.43 -8.57 -17.52
CA LEU A 283 -20.67 -8.49 -16.72
C LEU A 283 -20.40 -8.40 -15.21
N VAL A 284 -19.27 -8.93 -14.77
CA VAL A 284 -18.81 -8.86 -13.37
C VAL A 284 -18.06 -7.55 -13.11
N ASN A 285 -17.46 -6.99 -14.16
CA ASN A 285 -16.73 -5.72 -14.11
C ASN A 285 -17.69 -4.55 -13.83
N SER A 286 -17.18 -3.53 -13.09
CA SER A 286 -17.94 -2.34 -12.70
C SER A 286 -18.55 -1.55 -13.87
N ILE A 287 -17.98 -1.65 -15.08
CA ILE A 287 -18.45 -0.94 -16.28
C ILE A 287 -19.79 -1.51 -16.78
N LEU A 288 -19.94 -2.81 -16.82
CA LEU A 288 -21.17 -3.46 -17.31
C LEU A 288 -22.08 -3.98 -16.20
N SER A 289 -21.57 -4.13 -14.98
CA SER A 289 -22.34 -4.71 -13.88
C SER A 289 -23.65 -3.96 -13.61
N GLY A 290 -23.65 -2.63 -13.76
CA GLY A 290 -24.87 -1.82 -13.61
C GLY A 290 -25.97 -2.09 -14.65
N LEU A 291 -25.66 -2.75 -15.75
CA LEU A 291 -26.59 -3.14 -16.81
C LEU A 291 -27.12 -4.58 -16.61
N ALA A 292 -26.40 -5.39 -15.85
CA ALA A 292 -26.70 -6.82 -15.61
C ALA A 292 -27.76 -7.01 -14.51
N VAL A 293 -28.92 -6.37 -14.67
CA VAL A 293 -30.01 -6.36 -13.65
C VAL A 293 -30.84 -7.65 -13.60
N GLY A 294 -30.58 -8.60 -14.49
CA GLY A 294 -31.19 -9.92 -14.50
C GLY A 294 -30.41 -10.93 -13.68
N SER A 295 -31.05 -12.06 -13.35
CA SER A 295 -30.38 -13.22 -12.78
C SER A 295 -29.63 -14.06 -13.82
N ASP A 296 -29.94 -13.85 -15.11
CA ASP A 296 -29.34 -14.49 -16.28
C ASP A 296 -29.14 -13.41 -17.35
N VAL A 297 -27.91 -13.16 -17.75
CA VAL A 297 -27.53 -12.13 -18.72
C VAL A 297 -26.36 -12.62 -19.57
N ALA A 298 -26.24 -12.11 -20.80
CA ALA A 298 -25.13 -12.37 -21.67
C ALA A 298 -24.66 -11.07 -22.34
N VAL A 299 -23.37 -10.99 -22.62
CA VAL A 299 -22.78 -9.90 -23.40
C VAL A 299 -22.13 -10.48 -24.67
N GLY A 300 -22.16 -9.70 -25.74
CA GLY A 300 -21.37 -9.98 -26.93
C GLY A 300 -19.93 -9.49 -26.76
N THR A 301 -19.22 -9.37 -27.87
CA THR A 301 -17.82 -8.89 -27.88
C THR A 301 -17.68 -7.56 -27.17
N PHE A 302 -16.81 -7.49 -26.19
CA PHE A 302 -16.53 -6.35 -25.36
C PHE A 302 -15.03 -6.12 -25.26
N ASP A 303 -14.55 -5.06 -25.89
CA ASP A 303 -13.15 -4.66 -25.86
C ASP A 303 -13.04 -3.25 -25.25
N VAL A 304 -12.36 -3.14 -24.13
CA VAL A 304 -12.02 -1.86 -23.48
C VAL A 304 -10.54 -1.60 -23.66
N PRO A 305 -10.16 -0.67 -24.54
CA PRO A 305 -8.75 -0.37 -24.70
C PRO A 305 -8.17 0.19 -23.38
N PRO A 306 -6.93 -0.21 -23.01
CA PRO A 306 -6.27 0.29 -21.83
C PRO A 306 -6.04 1.79 -21.93
N ILE A 307 -6.33 2.51 -20.84
CA ILE A 307 -6.13 3.95 -20.76
C ILE A 307 -4.74 4.22 -20.20
N LEU A 308 -3.81 4.62 -21.07
CA LEU A 308 -2.48 5.10 -20.67
C LEU A 308 -2.50 6.61 -20.49
N ALA A 309 -1.84 7.12 -19.45
CA ALA A 309 -1.66 8.55 -19.32
C ALA A 309 -0.72 9.08 -20.41
N PRO A 310 -1.07 10.18 -21.09
CA PRO A 310 -0.18 10.80 -22.07
C PRO A 310 1.05 11.43 -21.37
N ASP A 311 2.05 11.84 -22.17
CA ASP A 311 3.25 12.50 -21.64
C ASP A 311 2.98 13.83 -20.93
N SER A 312 1.77 14.37 -21.11
CA SER A 312 1.26 15.55 -20.37
C SER A 312 -0.15 15.26 -19.89
N THR A 313 -0.34 15.23 -18.59
CA THR A 313 -1.60 14.93 -17.91
C THR A 313 -1.83 15.91 -16.76
N THR A 314 -2.87 15.74 -15.95
CA THR A 314 -3.11 16.53 -14.73
C THR A 314 -3.04 15.65 -13.49
N LEU A 315 -2.91 16.27 -12.31
CA LEU A 315 -3.00 15.53 -11.05
C LEU A 315 -4.36 14.85 -10.90
N TYR A 316 -5.46 15.50 -11.36
CA TYR A 316 -6.80 14.87 -11.37
C TYR A 316 -6.84 13.59 -12.18
N ASP A 317 -6.22 13.58 -13.38
CA ASP A 317 -6.17 12.39 -14.24
C ASP A 317 -5.34 11.26 -13.59
N LEU A 318 -4.40 11.63 -12.70
CA LEU A 318 -3.62 10.71 -11.86
C LEU A 318 -4.27 10.48 -10.48
N ARG A 319 -5.57 10.75 -10.36
CA ARG A 319 -6.40 10.55 -9.16
C ARG A 319 -5.95 11.32 -7.92
N VAL A 320 -5.17 12.38 -8.09
CA VAL A 320 -4.84 13.32 -7.02
C VAL A 320 -5.81 14.50 -7.09
N SER A 321 -6.72 14.60 -6.13
CA SER A 321 -7.69 15.69 -6.00
C SER A 321 -7.02 16.97 -5.48
N ASP A 322 -7.81 18.06 -5.34
CA ASP A 322 -7.37 19.23 -4.60
C ASP A 322 -6.96 18.84 -3.18
N LEU A 323 -5.81 19.32 -2.75
CA LEU A 323 -5.26 19.07 -1.42
C LEU A 323 -5.26 20.38 -0.64
N GLU A 324 -5.77 20.36 0.59
CA GLU A 324 -5.83 21.53 1.45
C GLU A 324 -5.53 21.18 2.89
N THR A 325 -4.72 22.00 3.52
CA THR A 325 -4.43 21.90 4.96
C THR A 325 -4.36 23.29 5.58
N SER A 326 -4.60 23.37 6.88
CA SER A 326 -4.47 24.60 7.65
C SER A 326 -3.73 24.33 8.96
N GLY A 327 -2.86 25.27 9.36
CA GLY A 327 -2.09 25.11 10.59
C GLY A 327 -1.59 26.44 11.15
N LEU A 328 -1.17 26.42 12.40
CA LEU A 328 -0.59 27.60 13.08
C LEU A 328 0.90 27.67 12.81
N GLY A 329 1.29 28.55 11.89
CA GLY A 329 2.70 28.76 11.55
C GLY A 329 3.31 27.72 10.60
N LEU A 330 2.67 26.57 10.45
CA LEU A 330 3.06 25.49 9.55
C LEU A 330 1.81 24.89 8.90
N ALA A 331 1.83 24.75 7.59
CA ALA A 331 0.84 24.01 6.83
C ALA A 331 1.59 23.12 5.83
N ASP A 332 1.32 21.82 5.85
CA ASP A 332 2.01 20.82 5.04
C ASP A 332 0.99 19.96 4.27
N VAL A 333 1.21 19.82 2.97
CA VAL A 333 0.38 19.03 2.06
C VAL A 333 1.25 17.94 1.43
N HIS A 334 0.78 16.70 1.48
CA HIS A 334 1.41 15.56 0.83
C HIS A 334 0.70 15.20 -0.47
N LEU A 335 1.44 15.27 -1.56
CA LEU A 335 1.01 14.90 -2.90
C LEU A 335 1.64 13.55 -3.23
N PHE A 336 0.80 12.50 -3.28
CA PHE A 336 1.23 11.15 -3.60
C PHE A 336 1.12 10.91 -5.11
N LEU A 337 2.27 10.85 -5.78
CA LEU A 337 2.35 10.54 -7.20
C LEU A 337 2.57 9.03 -7.37
N ASP A 338 1.53 8.33 -7.81
CA ASP A 338 1.54 6.90 -8.06
C ASP A 338 1.88 6.61 -9.53
N GLN A 339 2.99 5.89 -9.77
CA GLN A 339 3.39 5.53 -11.14
C GLN A 339 2.39 4.61 -11.84
N THR A 340 1.64 3.83 -11.09
CA THR A 340 0.64 2.92 -11.68
C THR A 340 -0.51 3.69 -12.34
N GLU A 341 -0.79 4.93 -11.90
CA GLU A 341 -1.79 5.79 -12.53
C GLU A 341 -1.38 6.31 -13.90
N PHE A 342 -0.09 6.23 -14.27
CA PHE A 342 0.35 6.46 -15.65
C PHE A 342 0.11 5.23 -16.54
N GLY A 343 -0.07 4.03 -15.98
CA GLY A 343 -0.17 2.75 -16.70
C GLY A 343 1.13 2.33 -17.37
N ARG A 344 2.25 2.93 -16.99
CA ARG A 344 3.60 2.68 -17.51
C ARG A 344 4.66 3.20 -16.55
N PRO A 345 5.90 2.69 -16.59
CA PRO A 345 7.01 3.29 -15.86
C PRO A 345 7.35 4.67 -16.43
N VAL A 346 7.67 5.64 -15.55
CA VAL A 346 7.94 7.02 -15.96
C VAL A 346 9.28 7.53 -15.44
N ARG A 347 9.86 8.49 -16.19
CA ARG A 347 11.04 9.28 -15.84
C ARG A 347 10.84 10.75 -16.19
N ASP A 348 11.77 11.59 -15.77
CA ASP A 348 11.81 13.03 -16.09
C ASP A 348 10.51 13.76 -15.69
N VAL A 349 9.98 13.36 -14.52
CA VAL A 349 8.71 13.90 -14.01
C VAL A 349 8.88 15.36 -13.64
N ARG A 350 8.02 16.21 -14.21
CA ARG A 350 7.96 17.64 -13.95
C ARG A 350 6.50 18.06 -13.69
N ILE A 351 6.30 18.86 -12.68
CA ILE A 351 4.96 19.33 -12.26
C ILE A 351 4.91 20.85 -12.39
N ASP A 352 3.99 21.36 -13.19
CA ASP A 352 3.58 22.77 -13.18
C ASP A 352 2.64 22.96 -11.97
N LEU A 353 3.23 23.13 -10.79
CA LEU A 353 2.52 23.19 -9.52
C LEU A 353 1.71 24.47 -9.39
N LYS A 354 0.41 24.33 -9.25
CA LYS A 354 -0.55 25.42 -9.02
C LYS A 354 -1.14 25.29 -7.64
N GLY A 355 -1.40 26.44 -7.01
CA GLY A 355 -2.00 26.42 -5.68
C GLY A 355 -2.18 27.82 -5.11
N THR A 356 -2.68 27.87 -3.89
CA THR A 356 -2.86 29.11 -3.14
C THR A 356 -2.50 28.92 -1.68
N TYR A 357 -2.14 30.00 -1.02
CA TYR A 357 -1.93 30.02 0.42
C TYR A 357 -2.44 31.31 1.01
N THR A 358 -2.64 31.32 2.34
CA THR A 358 -3.03 32.54 3.07
C THR A 358 -1.98 33.63 2.84
N PRO A 359 -2.30 34.78 2.21
CA PRO A 359 -1.37 35.86 2.01
C PRO A 359 -0.75 36.35 3.31
N LEU A 360 0.58 36.44 3.36
CA LEU A 360 1.27 36.86 4.58
C LEU A 360 1.34 38.40 4.66
N PRO A 361 1.01 39.01 5.80
CA PRO A 361 1.17 40.46 6.02
C PRO A 361 2.65 40.82 6.00
N ALA A 362 2.98 42.07 5.64
CA ALA A 362 4.37 42.56 5.53
C ALA A 362 5.20 42.45 6.81
N THR A 363 4.55 42.24 7.97
CA THR A 363 5.21 42.05 9.27
C THR A 363 5.55 40.58 9.58
N GLN A 364 5.11 39.65 8.71
CA GLN A 364 5.33 38.23 8.86
C GLN A 364 6.09 37.72 7.63
N GLY A 365 7.12 36.96 7.84
CA GLY A 365 7.83 36.24 6.77
C GLY A 365 7.34 34.82 6.63
N GLY A 366 7.71 34.16 5.55
CA GLY A 366 7.45 32.74 5.35
C GLY A 366 8.22 32.18 4.17
N SER A 367 8.27 30.86 4.10
CA SER A 367 8.83 30.13 2.97
C SER A 367 7.91 28.98 2.58
N ILE A 368 7.88 28.68 1.30
CA ILE A 368 7.29 27.46 0.78
C ILE A 368 8.44 26.57 0.32
N THR A 369 8.42 25.32 0.75
CA THR A 369 9.42 24.31 0.40
C THR A 369 8.73 23.10 -0.21
N VAL A 370 9.26 22.60 -1.33
CA VAL A 370 8.81 21.36 -1.95
C VAL A 370 9.93 20.34 -1.83
N SER A 371 9.62 19.15 -1.33
CA SER A 371 10.62 18.09 -1.12
C SER A 371 10.05 16.69 -1.38
N VAL A 372 10.95 15.73 -1.60
CA VAL A 372 10.68 14.29 -1.61
C VAL A 372 11.62 13.66 -0.59
N GLY A 373 11.08 13.16 0.53
CA GLY A 373 11.90 12.73 1.66
C GLY A 373 12.86 13.85 2.08
N ASP A 374 14.14 13.54 2.14
CA ASP A 374 15.19 14.50 2.51
C ASP A 374 15.68 15.36 1.33
N ILE A 375 15.19 15.16 0.11
CA ILE A 375 15.59 15.87 -1.10
C ILE A 375 14.72 17.11 -1.29
N MET A 376 15.29 18.31 -1.11
CA MET A 376 14.62 19.56 -1.45
C MET A 376 14.59 19.76 -2.96
N LEU A 377 13.38 19.89 -3.53
CA LEU A 377 13.18 20.11 -4.97
C LEU A 377 13.18 21.62 -5.33
N ASP A 378 12.49 22.43 -4.53
CA ASP A 378 12.44 23.90 -4.68
C ASP A 378 12.12 24.56 -3.33
N SER A 379 12.53 25.82 -3.18
CA SER A 379 12.16 26.64 -2.02
C SER A 379 12.15 28.13 -2.37
N TRP A 380 11.10 28.85 -1.95
CA TRP A 380 10.94 30.28 -2.19
C TRP A 380 10.27 31.00 -1.03
N ALA A 381 10.43 32.30 -0.97
CA ALA A 381 9.77 33.11 0.03
C ALA A 381 8.25 33.20 -0.26
N ALA A 382 7.44 32.96 0.77
CA ALA A 382 6.02 33.24 0.71
C ALA A 382 5.78 34.78 0.75
N ASP A 383 5.00 35.28 -0.16
CA ASP A 383 4.72 36.71 -0.32
C ASP A 383 3.23 37.05 -0.10
N ALA A 384 2.89 38.31 -0.32
CA ALA A 384 1.52 38.79 -0.18
C ALA A 384 0.59 38.40 -1.35
N SER A 385 1.07 37.71 -2.39
CA SER A 385 0.25 37.27 -3.52
C SER A 385 -0.68 36.12 -3.12
N GLY A 386 -0.19 35.24 -2.23
CA GLY A 386 -0.92 34.04 -1.85
C GLY A 386 -1.06 33.01 -2.97
N VAL A 387 -0.23 33.08 -4.02
CA VAL A 387 -0.33 32.22 -5.21
C VAL A 387 0.91 31.36 -5.37
N ILE A 388 0.71 30.09 -5.69
CA ILE A 388 1.75 29.16 -6.13
C ILE A 388 1.60 28.97 -7.64
N ASP A 389 2.69 29.25 -8.37
CA ASP A 389 2.83 28.98 -9.80
C ASP A 389 4.31 28.66 -10.05
N ARG A 390 4.66 27.39 -9.94
CA ARG A 390 6.06 26.91 -9.96
C ARG A 390 6.19 25.63 -10.76
N VAL A 391 7.33 25.51 -11.46
CA VAL A 391 7.72 24.27 -12.12
C VAL A 391 8.65 23.50 -11.18
N VAL A 392 8.24 22.34 -10.74
CA VAL A 392 9.00 21.45 -9.86
C VAL A 392 9.43 20.24 -10.66
N THR A 393 10.70 19.86 -10.59
CA THR A 393 11.24 18.65 -11.24
C THR A 393 11.57 17.62 -10.17
N VAL A 394 11.07 16.40 -10.34
CA VAL A 394 11.37 15.28 -9.45
C VAL A 394 12.59 14.55 -10.02
N PRO A 395 13.71 14.44 -9.28
CA PRO A 395 14.86 13.66 -9.73
C PRO A 395 14.48 12.20 -9.98
N ASN A 396 15.03 11.60 -11.01
CA ASN A 396 14.76 10.19 -11.33
C ASN A 396 15.14 9.23 -10.18
N SER A 397 16.18 9.57 -9.40
CA SER A 397 16.60 8.82 -8.21
C SER A 397 15.62 8.90 -7.04
N ALA A 398 14.68 9.85 -7.06
CA ALA A 398 13.66 10.02 -6.02
C ALA A 398 12.31 9.42 -6.44
N LEU A 399 12.19 8.90 -7.67
CA LEU A 399 10.96 8.27 -8.14
C LEU A 399 10.83 6.87 -7.54
N GLY A 400 9.75 6.65 -6.79
CA GLY A 400 9.29 5.35 -6.32
C GLY A 400 8.05 4.88 -7.09
N ARG A 401 7.53 3.70 -6.78
CA ARG A 401 6.17 3.31 -7.20
C ARG A 401 5.17 4.38 -6.75
N LEU A 402 5.25 4.76 -5.50
CA LEU A 402 4.53 5.87 -4.90
C LEU A 402 5.55 6.91 -4.43
N THR A 403 5.52 8.11 -4.99
CA THR A 403 6.41 9.21 -4.61
C THR A 403 5.64 10.22 -3.79
N ASP A 404 6.04 10.40 -2.52
CA ASP A 404 5.45 11.40 -1.62
C ASP A 404 6.17 12.74 -1.79
N ILE A 405 5.47 13.71 -2.37
CA ILE A 405 5.95 15.08 -2.58
C ILE A 405 5.29 15.96 -1.52
N SER A 406 6.08 16.42 -0.53
CA SER A 406 5.62 17.36 0.49
C SER A 406 5.73 18.80 -0.02
N VAL A 407 4.69 19.60 0.20
CA VAL A 407 4.68 21.06 0.01
C VAL A 407 4.40 21.71 1.35
N GLU A 408 5.41 22.31 1.93
CA GLU A 408 5.37 22.91 3.26
C GLU A 408 5.35 24.45 3.18
N LEU A 409 4.35 25.09 3.78
CA LEU A 409 4.36 26.52 4.07
C LEU A 409 4.75 26.72 5.54
N ARG A 410 5.89 27.34 5.77
CA ARG A 410 6.36 27.71 7.10
C ARG A 410 6.39 29.21 7.26
N THR A 411 5.74 29.74 8.29
CA THR A 411 5.73 31.18 8.58
C THR A 411 6.73 31.54 9.68
N THR A 412 7.29 32.73 9.57
CA THR A 412 8.24 33.31 10.55
C THR A 412 7.82 34.74 10.91
N GLY A 413 8.09 35.20 12.12
CA GLY A 413 7.77 36.56 12.54
C GLY A 413 7.42 36.66 14.02
N ALA A 414 6.84 37.78 14.43
CA ALA A 414 6.51 38.01 15.83
C ALA A 414 5.54 36.93 16.34
N GLN A 415 5.98 36.19 17.35
CA GLN A 415 5.11 35.30 18.09
C GLN A 415 3.98 36.16 18.69
N GLN A 416 2.77 35.91 18.25
CA GLN A 416 1.59 36.54 18.85
C GLN A 416 1.36 35.92 20.24
N GLN A 417 0.62 36.63 21.08
CA GLN A 417 0.21 36.06 22.35
C GLN A 417 -0.61 34.80 22.15
N CYS A 418 -0.49 33.89 23.09
CA CYS A 418 -1.21 32.63 23.12
C CYS A 418 -2.72 32.81 22.79
N GLY A 419 -3.24 32.04 21.87
CA GLY A 419 -4.63 32.09 21.41
C GLY A 419 -4.96 33.20 20.41
N LEU A 420 -3.98 34.00 19.95
CA LEU A 420 -4.17 35.08 18.98
C LEU A 420 -3.57 34.76 17.60
N GLN A 421 -2.92 33.59 17.44
CA GLN A 421 -2.39 33.17 16.16
C GLN A 421 -3.54 32.83 15.21
N GLN A 422 -3.42 33.26 13.96
CA GLN A 422 -4.36 32.89 12.93
C GLN A 422 -3.77 31.73 12.10
N PRO A 423 -4.56 30.70 11.78
CA PRO A 423 -4.11 29.61 10.93
C PRO A 423 -3.80 30.12 9.52
N VAL A 424 -2.77 29.55 8.93
CA VAL A 424 -2.47 29.71 7.51
C VAL A 424 -2.98 28.48 6.79
N THR A 425 -3.59 28.69 5.62
CA THR A 425 -4.09 27.62 4.76
C THR A 425 -3.15 27.49 3.56
N LEU A 426 -2.84 26.25 3.18
CA LEU A 426 -2.12 25.89 1.97
C LEU A 426 -3.01 24.97 1.15
N ARG A 427 -3.19 25.30 -0.12
CA ARG A 427 -3.96 24.48 -1.06
C ARG A 427 -3.18 24.25 -2.34
N ILE A 428 -3.16 23.00 -2.81
CA ILE A 428 -2.62 22.57 -4.10
C ILE A 428 -3.78 22.18 -5.01
N ASP A 429 -3.76 22.69 -6.24
CA ASP A 429 -4.77 22.47 -7.26
C ASP A 429 -4.51 21.16 -8.01
N GLY A 430 -5.46 20.23 -7.99
CA GLY A 430 -5.41 18.99 -8.75
C GLY A 430 -5.39 19.20 -10.28
N GLY A 431 -5.71 20.39 -10.78
CA GLY A 431 -5.51 20.78 -12.17
C GLY A 431 -4.05 21.08 -12.55
N SER A 432 -3.10 21.00 -11.61
CA SER A 432 -1.66 21.10 -11.88
C SER A 432 -1.23 20.08 -12.94
N ARG A 433 -0.44 20.52 -13.93
CA ARG A 433 -0.02 19.65 -15.05
C ARG A 433 1.22 18.85 -14.67
N VAL A 434 1.20 17.59 -15.05
CA VAL A 434 2.31 16.66 -14.87
C VAL A 434 2.84 16.25 -16.24
N PHE A 435 4.13 16.32 -16.41
CA PHE A 435 4.84 15.86 -17.61
C PHE A 435 5.74 14.70 -17.24
N SER A 436 5.81 13.70 -18.10
CA SER A 436 6.66 12.52 -17.92
C SER A 436 7.06 11.92 -19.24
N THR A 437 8.10 11.12 -19.27
CA THR A 437 8.49 10.30 -20.42
C THR A 437 8.52 8.82 -20.00
N LEU A 438 8.44 7.90 -20.96
CA LEU A 438 8.58 6.47 -20.67
C LEU A 438 9.99 6.20 -20.10
N ALA A 439 10.04 5.46 -19.01
CA ALA A 439 11.31 5.03 -18.43
C ALA A 439 11.74 3.69 -19.02
N ASP A 440 12.92 3.69 -19.67
CA ASP A 440 13.62 2.51 -20.14
C ASP A 440 15.12 2.70 -19.85
N PRO A 441 15.73 1.98 -18.91
CA PRO A 441 15.13 1.01 -17.94
C PRO A 441 14.08 1.65 -17.03
N PRO A 442 13.16 0.83 -16.46
CA PRO A 442 12.16 1.31 -15.52
C PRO A 442 12.79 1.86 -14.23
N LEU A 443 12.15 2.85 -13.64
CA LEU A 443 12.53 3.46 -12.38
C LEU A 443 11.31 3.43 -11.42
N PRO A 444 11.46 2.91 -10.20
CA PRO A 444 12.62 2.16 -9.67
C PRO A 444 12.80 0.81 -10.38
N VAL A 445 13.82 0.03 -10.00
CA VAL A 445 14.07 -1.32 -10.53
C VAL A 445 13.62 -2.40 -9.54
N GLY A 446 13.47 -3.64 -10.01
CA GLY A 446 13.09 -4.78 -9.17
C GLY A 446 11.62 -4.72 -8.71
N PHE A 447 11.31 -5.25 -7.53
CA PHE A 447 9.94 -5.28 -7.00
C PHE A 447 9.27 -3.91 -6.92
N PRO A 448 9.96 -2.81 -6.56
CA PRO A 448 9.35 -1.48 -6.60
C PRO A 448 8.93 -1.01 -8.00
N SER A 449 9.37 -1.67 -9.08
CA SER A 449 8.90 -1.38 -10.44
C SER A 449 7.58 -2.06 -10.81
N LEU A 450 7.07 -2.95 -9.95
CA LEU A 450 5.80 -3.64 -10.17
C LEU A 450 4.64 -2.85 -9.53
N PRO A 451 3.44 -2.87 -10.10
CA PRO A 451 3.06 -3.51 -11.35
C PRO A 451 3.24 -2.62 -12.59
N GLN A 452 3.67 -1.34 -12.48
CA GLN A 452 3.70 -0.39 -13.60
C GLN A 452 4.49 -0.88 -14.82
N THR A 453 5.50 -1.77 -14.63
CA THR A 453 6.26 -2.37 -15.72
C THR A 453 5.57 -3.56 -16.39
N LEU A 454 4.52 -4.08 -15.76
CA LEU A 454 3.65 -5.14 -16.29
C LEU A 454 2.39 -4.58 -16.94
N MET A 455 2.16 -3.28 -16.84
CA MET A 455 0.96 -2.63 -17.34
C MET A 455 1.11 -2.17 -18.79
N PRO A 456 -0.02 -2.06 -19.53
CA PRO A 456 -1.36 -2.48 -19.10
C PRO A 456 -1.60 -3.97 -19.25
N LYS A 457 -0.91 -4.63 -20.20
CA LYS A 457 -1.09 -6.03 -20.59
C LYS A 457 0.13 -6.84 -20.18
N VAL A 458 -0.11 -8.04 -19.64
CA VAL A 458 0.94 -8.94 -19.18
C VAL A 458 0.64 -10.38 -19.58
N ASP A 459 1.62 -11.04 -20.21
CA ASP A 459 1.54 -12.45 -20.52
C ASP A 459 1.73 -13.27 -19.24
N VAL A 460 0.85 -14.24 -18.97
CA VAL A 460 0.92 -15.12 -17.80
C VAL A 460 1.04 -16.57 -18.27
N ALA A 461 2.11 -17.25 -17.85
CA ALA A 461 2.38 -18.62 -18.26
C ALA A 461 2.79 -19.49 -17.07
N THR A 462 2.45 -20.76 -17.11
CA THR A 462 2.83 -21.77 -16.12
C THR A 462 3.58 -22.92 -16.75
N SER A 463 4.49 -23.56 -16.00
CA SER A 463 5.25 -24.73 -16.48
C SER A 463 4.40 -26.01 -16.51
N ASP A 464 3.36 -26.06 -15.70
CA ASP A 464 2.34 -27.09 -15.70
C ASP A 464 0.97 -26.39 -15.77
N ARG A 465 0.06 -26.94 -16.57
CA ARG A 465 -1.29 -26.38 -16.77
C ARG A 465 -2.31 -27.00 -15.82
N SER A 466 -1.84 -27.48 -14.70
CA SER A 466 -2.68 -28.02 -13.65
C SER A 466 -3.50 -26.93 -12.94
N LEU A 467 -4.63 -27.33 -12.37
CA LEU A 467 -5.49 -26.43 -11.59
C LEU A 467 -4.69 -25.70 -10.47
N VAL A 468 -3.72 -26.39 -9.88
CA VAL A 468 -2.88 -25.83 -8.80
C VAL A 468 -1.93 -24.75 -9.33
N ASP A 469 -1.38 -24.91 -10.53
CA ASP A 469 -0.54 -23.85 -11.12
C ASP A 469 -1.38 -22.67 -11.63
N VAL A 470 -2.63 -22.90 -12.03
CA VAL A 470 -3.60 -21.82 -12.30
C VAL A 470 -3.90 -21.05 -11.02
N ASP A 471 -4.08 -21.71 -9.89
CA ASP A 471 -4.29 -21.06 -8.57
C ASP A 471 -3.10 -20.17 -8.19
N ARG A 472 -1.86 -20.68 -8.30
CA ARG A 472 -0.64 -19.88 -8.08
C ARG A 472 -0.55 -18.64 -8.98
N ALA A 473 -0.91 -18.79 -10.25
CA ALA A 473 -0.92 -17.68 -11.19
C ALA A 473 -1.99 -16.63 -10.83
N VAL A 474 -3.17 -17.07 -10.41
CA VAL A 474 -4.27 -16.24 -9.90
C VAL A 474 -3.86 -15.48 -8.66
N GLU A 475 -3.22 -16.13 -7.69
CA GLU A 475 -2.72 -15.48 -6.47
C GLU A 475 -1.66 -14.41 -6.78
N LEU A 476 -0.74 -14.69 -7.70
CA LEU A 476 0.26 -13.71 -8.16
C LEU A 476 -0.39 -12.50 -8.82
N VAL A 477 -1.33 -12.72 -9.76
CA VAL A 477 -2.04 -11.63 -10.44
C VAL A 477 -2.86 -10.81 -9.44
N ALA A 478 -3.57 -11.44 -8.50
CA ALA A 478 -4.30 -10.75 -7.44
C ALA A 478 -3.37 -9.91 -6.55
N GLY A 479 -2.20 -10.47 -6.18
CA GLY A 479 -1.18 -9.77 -5.41
C GLY A 479 -0.62 -8.55 -6.14
N LEU A 480 -0.27 -8.69 -7.41
CA LEU A 480 0.19 -7.58 -8.26
C LEU A 480 -0.89 -6.52 -8.46
N GLN A 481 -2.15 -6.95 -8.67
CA GLN A 481 -3.29 -6.05 -8.80
C GLN A 481 -3.56 -5.26 -7.51
N SER A 482 -3.25 -5.82 -6.35
CA SER A 482 -3.42 -5.12 -5.06
C SER A 482 -2.56 -3.86 -4.93
N LEU A 483 -1.53 -3.73 -5.75
CA LEU A 483 -0.60 -2.58 -5.80
C LEU A 483 -1.09 -1.43 -6.66
N THR A 484 -2.18 -1.59 -7.41
CA THR A 484 -2.72 -0.57 -8.32
C THR A 484 -4.23 -0.56 -8.32
N SER A 485 -4.82 0.63 -8.52
CA SER A 485 -6.25 0.79 -8.75
C SER A 485 -6.64 0.63 -10.23
N ARG A 486 -5.65 0.62 -11.14
CA ARG A 486 -5.88 0.36 -12.57
C ARG A 486 -5.88 -1.13 -12.84
N PRO A 487 -6.88 -1.66 -13.55
CA PRO A 487 -6.91 -3.08 -13.88
C PRO A 487 -5.68 -3.48 -14.71
N LEU A 488 -5.05 -4.59 -14.32
CA LEU A 488 -4.15 -5.33 -15.18
C LEU A 488 -4.96 -6.12 -16.20
N ASP A 489 -4.39 -6.33 -17.37
CA ASP A 489 -4.95 -7.15 -18.45
C ASP A 489 -4.05 -8.40 -18.63
N PRO A 490 -4.25 -9.46 -17.82
CA PRO A 490 -3.46 -10.67 -17.90
C PRO A 490 -3.93 -11.56 -19.05
N GLU A 491 -3.02 -11.98 -19.91
CA GLU A 491 -3.29 -12.94 -20.98
C GLU A 491 -2.66 -14.29 -20.68
N TRP A 492 -3.48 -15.34 -20.62
CA TRP A 492 -3.00 -16.71 -20.44
C TRP A 492 -2.38 -17.23 -21.73
N VAL A 493 -1.08 -17.56 -21.67
CA VAL A 493 -0.30 -18.04 -22.82
C VAL A 493 0.58 -19.24 -22.44
N THR A 494 1.19 -19.89 -23.41
CA THR A 494 2.24 -20.88 -23.15
C THR A 494 3.56 -20.20 -22.79
N ILE A 495 4.47 -20.91 -22.10
CA ILE A 495 5.81 -20.37 -21.80
C ILE A 495 6.55 -20.01 -23.10
N ASP A 496 6.42 -20.81 -24.15
CA ASP A 496 7.07 -20.54 -25.45
C ASP A 496 6.54 -19.24 -26.07
N GLU A 497 5.23 -19.01 -26.01
CA GLU A 497 4.61 -17.74 -26.46
C GLU A 497 5.05 -16.57 -25.60
N ALA A 498 5.04 -16.70 -24.26
CA ALA A 498 5.52 -15.68 -23.35
C ALA A 498 6.99 -15.31 -23.60
N LEU A 499 7.85 -16.28 -23.92
CA LEU A 499 9.26 -16.05 -24.24
C LEU A 499 9.46 -15.44 -25.63
N ALA A 500 8.59 -15.76 -26.60
CA ALA A 500 8.62 -15.17 -27.95
C ALA A 500 8.03 -13.75 -28.00
N SER A 501 7.25 -13.35 -27.00
CA SER A 501 6.64 -12.03 -26.88
C SER A 501 7.68 -10.96 -26.52
N SER A 502 7.46 -9.72 -26.95
CA SER A 502 8.22 -8.56 -26.49
C SER A 502 7.56 -7.84 -25.31
N GLY A 503 6.38 -8.27 -24.89
CA GLY A 503 5.63 -7.74 -23.74
C GLY A 503 6.16 -8.24 -22.41
N PRO A 504 5.75 -7.63 -21.30
CA PRO A 504 6.09 -8.11 -19.98
C PRO A 504 5.42 -9.44 -19.68
N ALA A 505 6.02 -10.26 -18.80
CA ALA A 505 5.50 -11.57 -18.48
C ALA A 505 5.56 -11.92 -16.99
N VAL A 506 4.63 -12.78 -16.54
CA VAL A 506 4.66 -13.50 -15.27
C VAL A 506 4.75 -14.98 -15.56
N ILE A 507 5.81 -15.64 -15.09
CA ILE A 507 6.07 -17.05 -15.34
C ILE A 507 6.07 -17.81 -14.02
N VAL A 508 5.21 -18.82 -13.92
CA VAL A 508 5.12 -19.71 -12.76
C VAL A 508 5.71 -21.07 -13.11
N ALA A 509 6.76 -21.45 -12.42
CA ALA A 509 7.43 -22.73 -12.57
C ALA A 509 7.64 -23.39 -11.20
N ALA A 510 6.54 -23.78 -10.56
CA ALA A 510 6.56 -24.33 -9.21
C ALA A 510 7.38 -25.64 -9.11
N ASN A 511 7.46 -26.41 -10.17
CA ASN A 511 8.29 -27.61 -10.27
C ASN A 511 9.77 -27.33 -10.54
N GLY A 512 10.18 -26.05 -10.71
CA GLY A 512 11.55 -25.64 -11.02
C GLY A 512 11.97 -25.87 -12.48
N LEU A 513 11.07 -26.28 -13.36
CA LEU A 513 11.37 -26.53 -14.76
C LEU A 513 11.18 -25.24 -15.59
N LEU A 514 12.29 -24.60 -15.94
CA LEU A 514 12.34 -23.42 -16.77
C LEU A 514 13.20 -23.67 -18.01
N PRO A 515 12.90 -23.03 -19.16
CA PRO A 515 13.76 -23.03 -20.33
C PRO A 515 15.17 -22.52 -20.00
N GLU A 516 16.22 -23.11 -20.63
CA GLU A 516 17.63 -22.78 -20.32
C GLU A 516 17.94 -21.29 -20.53
N ASP A 517 17.37 -20.68 -21.56
CA ASP A 517 17.58 -19.27 -21.89
C ASP A 517 17.09 -18.36 -20.75
N LEU A 518 15.89 -18.59 -20.21
CA LEU A 518 15.36 -17.85 -19.07
C LEU A 518 16.13 -18.19 -17.79
N GLN A 519 16.41 -19.47 -17.56
CA GLN A 519 17.14 -19.92 -16.39
C GLN A 519 18.52 -19.21 -16.27
N SER A 520 19.22 -19.02 -17.39
CA SER A 520 20.53 -18.34 -17.39
C SER A 520 20.47 -16.86 -17.00
N GLN A 521 19.31 -16.24 -17.08
CA GLN A 521 19.08 -14.82 -16.76
C GLN A 521 18.71 -14.62 -15.30
N LEU A 522 18.28 -15.66 -14.59
CA LEU A 522 17.87 -15.54 -13.20
C LEU A 522 19.07 -15.27 -12.27
N PRO A 523 18.95 -14.36 -11.30
CA PRO A 523 19.94 -14.13 -10.25
C PRO A 523 20.15 -15.35 -9.36
N LEU A 524 19.06 -16.11 -9.13
CA LEU A 524 19.08 -17.34 -8.35
C LEU A 524 18.81 -18.53 -9.27
N VAL A 525 19.83 -19.32 -9.55
CA VAL A 525 19.75 -20.52 -10.38
C VAL A 525 20.26 -21.70 -9.57
N ARG A 526 19.66 -22.88 -9.76
CA ARG A 526 20.19 -24.14 -9.30
C ARG A 526 21.41 -24.54 -10.15
N THR A 527 22.62 -24.09 -9.76
CA THR A 527 23.87 -24.53 -10.40
C THR A 527 24.42 -25.77 -9.72
N GLU A 528 25.23 -26.56 -10.45
CA GLU A 528 25.91 -27.73 -9.91
C GLU A 528 26.83 -27.37 -8.72
N ASP A 529 27.36 -26.14 -8.70
CA ASP A 529 28.26 -25.64 -7.65
C ASP A 529 27.52 -24.88 -6.51
N ARG A 530 26.22 -24.61 -6.64
CA ARG A 530 25.30 -24.04 -5.59
C ARG A 530 25.86 -22.83 -4.85
N ARG A 531 26.54 -21.96 -5.57
CA ARG A 531 26.97 -20.65 -5.10
C ARG A 531 26.13 -19.58 -5.75
N PHE A 532 25.57 -18.71 -4.91
CA PHE A 532 24.87 -17.53 -5.37
C PHE A 532 25.71 -16.31 -4.99
N GLU A 533 26.05 -15.46 -5.95
CA GLU A 533 26.55 -14.13 -5.64
C GLU A 533 25.34 -13.21 -5.45
N VAL A 534 25.11 -12.83 -4.23
CA VAL A 534 24.05 -11.90 -3.85
C VAL A 534 24.69 -10.67 -3.23
N ARG A 535 24.19 -9.51 -3.49
CA ARG A 535 24.55 -8.30 -2.74
C ARG A 535 23.45 -8.00 -1.73
N ASN A 536 23.87 -7.65 -0.49
CA ASN A 536 22.95 -7.13 0.50
C ASN A 536 22.51 -5.69 0.15
N ALA A 537 21.57 -5.13 0.90
CA ALA A 537 21.09 -3.76 0.72
C ALA A 537 22.19 -2.70 0.77
N ASP A 538 23.34 -3.01 1.44
CA ASP A 538 24.50 -2.14 1.55
C ASP A 538 25.46 -2.27 0.35
N GLY A 539 25.16 -3.15 -0.61
CA GLY A 539 25.94 -3.37 -1.82
C GLY A 539 27.16 -4.29 -1.65
N GLU A 540 27.27 -4.97 -0.51
CA GLU A 540 28.35 -5.93 -0.26
C GLU A 540 28.04 -7.28 -0.89
N SER A 541 28.98 -7.85 -1.64
CA SER A 541 28.84 -9.20 -2.22
C SER A 541 28.86 -10.23 -1.12
N THR A 542 27.78 -10.95 -0.96
CA THR A 542 27.65 -12.09 -0.06
C THR A 542 27.48 -13.34 -0.90
N SER A 543 28.31 -14.35 -0.71
CA SER A 543 28.08 -15.66 -1.30
C SER A 543 27.23 -16.50 -0.34
N LEU A 544 25.99 -16.76 -0.71
CA LEU A 544 25.17 -17.75 -0.03
C LEU A 544 25.54 -19.14 -0.58
N THR A 545 25.99 -20.03 0.29
CA THR A 545 26.22 -21.43 -0.06
C THR A 545 25.15 -22.25 0.63
N PHE A 546 24.25 -22.85 -0.12
CA PHE A 546 23.26 -23.77 0.43
C PHE A 546 23.81 -25.21 0.44
N GLY A 547 23.44 -25.97 1.47
CA GLY A 547 23.68 -27.40 1.49
C GLY A 547 22.95 -28.10 0.35
N THR A 548 23.36 -29.34 0.08
CA THR A 548 22.89 -30.13 -1.07
C THR A 548 21.40 -30.51 -1.05
N GLU A 549 20.67 -30.21 0.00
CA GLU A 549 19.32 -30.72 0.27
C GLU A 549 18.36 -29.65 0.81
N VAL A 550 18.59 -28.36 0.53
CA VAL A 550 17.65 -27.31 0.96
C VAL A 550 16.71 -27.00 -0.19
N ASP A 551 15.44 -27.30 0.00
CA ASP A 551 14.37 -26.85 -0.86
C ASP A 551 14.12 -25.38 -0.60
N PHE A 552 13.84 -24.61 -1.65
CA PHE A 552 13.48 -23.20 -1.54
C PHE A 552 12.57 -22.78 -2.70
N ALA A 553 11.88 -21.66 -2.50
CA ALA A 553 11.20 -20.94 -3.57
C ALA A 553 11.74 -19.52 -3.70
N SER A 554 11.48 -18.92 -4.84
CA SER A 554 11.84 -17.52 -5.11
C SER A 554 10.87 -16.86 -6.07
N LEU A 555 10.62 -15.55 -5.83
CA LEU A 555 10.10 -14.64 -6.83
C LEU A 555 11.25 -13.76 -7.31
N GLN A 556 11.42 -13.62 -8.62
CA GLN A 556 12.54 -12.91 -9.21
C GLN A 556 12.04 -11.96 -10.30
N VAL A 557 12.34 -10.68 -10.17
CA VAL A 557 12.09 -9.68 -11.20
C VAL A 557 13.35 -9.54 -12.03
N VAL A 558 13.28 -9.95 -13.27
CA VAL A 558 14.40 -9.90 -14.22
C VAL A 558 14.08 -9.03 -15.41
N ARG A 559 15.12 -8.57 -16.07
CA ARG A 559 15.03 -7.83 -17.31
C ARG A 559 15.53 -8.71 -18.44
N ASP A 560 14.66 -9.01 -19.39
CA ASP A 560 14.90 -9.86 -20.56
C ASP A 560 14.67 -9.03 -21.84
N ASP A 561 15.70 -8.77 -22.63
CA ASP A 561 15.65 -7.96 -23.86
C ASP A 561 14.84 -6.65 -23.75
N GLY A 562 14.96 -5.96 -22.61
CA GLY A 562 14.30 -4.66 -22.38
C GLY A 562 12.91 -4.75 -21.75
N ARG A 563 12.31 -5.93 -21.61
CA ARG A 563 11.03 -6.17 -20.93
C ARG A 563 11.23 -6.65 -19.48
N THR A 564 10.23 -6.50 -18.67
CA THR A 564 10.21 -7.02 -17.29
C THR A 564 9.54 -8.38 -17.26
N VAL A 565 10.20 -9.36 -16.65
CA VAL A 565 9.66 -10.70 -16.41
C VAL A 565 9.70 -10.98 -14.90
N LEU A 566 8.55 -11.31 -14.32
CA LEU A 566 8.45 -11.85 -12.97
C LEU A 566 8.44 -13.37 -13.03
N VAL A 567 9.41 -14.02 -12.41
CA VAL A 567 9.51 -15.47 -12.36
C VAL A 567 9.27 -15.97 -10.95
N ALA A 568 8.27 -16.81 -10.77
CA ALA A 568 7.96 -17.52 -9.54
C ALA A 568 8.37 -18.98 -9.69
N THR A 569 9.33 -19.47 -8.92
CA THR A 569 9.88 -20.81 -9.08
C THR A 569 10.31 -21.44 -7.77
N SER A 570 10.53 -22.77 -7.76
CA SER A 570 11.11 -23.49 -6.65
C SER A 570 12.26 -24.41 -7.12
N THR A 571 12.91 -25.08 -6.19
CA THR A 571 13.93 -26.10 -6.47
C THR A 571 13.36 -27.50 -6.75
N GLY A 572 12.08 -27.59 -7.11
CA GLY A 572 11.34 -28.84 -7.34
C GLY A 572 10.48 -29.25 -6.13
N ALA A 573 10.24 -28.32 -5.23
CA ALA A 573 9.32 -28.43 -4.09
C ALA A 573 8.23 -27.38 -4.23
N PRO A 574 7.14 -27.65 -4.99
CA PRO A 574 6.07 -26.67 -5.25
C PRO A 574 5.46 -26.06 -4.00
N GLU A 575 5.41 -26.82 -2.88
CA GLU A 575 4.86 -26.39 -1.60
C GLU A 575 5.67 -25.23 -0.98
N GLU A 576 6.93 -25.04 -1.36
CA GLU A 576 7.71 -23.88 -0.92
C GLU A 576 7.24 -22.60 -1.61
N LEU A 577 6.80 -22.71 -2.88
CA LEU A 577 6.20 -21.57 -3.58
C LEU A 577 4.84 -21.23 -2.96
N ASP A 578 4.01 -22.23 -2.63
CA ASP A 578 2.73 -22.01 -1.96
C ASP A 578 2.93 -21.26 -0.63
N ARG A 579 3.91 -21.68 0.19
CA ARG A 579 4.26 -20.96 1.44
C ARG A 579 4.71 -19.52 1.20
N THR A 580 5.37 -19.27 0.07
CA THR A 580 5.79 -17.90 -0.29
C THR A 580 4.59 -17.03 -0.60
N LEU A 581 3.64 -17.56 -1.39
CA LEU A 581 2.41 -16.86 -1.75
C LEU A 581 1.52 -16.64 -0.52
N ASP A 582 1.33 -17.68 0.30
CA ASP A 582 0.65 -17.58 1.58
C ASP A 582 1.25 -16.49 2.48
N TRP A 583 2.59 -16.44 2.58
CA TRP A 583 3.27 -15.41 3.36
C TRP A 583 3.00 -14.02 2.81
N LEU A 584 2.99 -13.82 1.48
CA LEU A 584 2.67 -12.53 0.86
C LEU A 584 1.21 -12.13 1.10
N ALA A 585 0.30 -13.11 1.07
CA ALA A 585 -1.13 -12.88 1.28
C ALA A 585 -1.51 -12.65 2.76
N ALA A 586 -0.71 -13.16 3.72
CA ALA A 586 -1.05 -13.12 5.14
C ALA A 586 -1.13 -11.71 5.73
N GLU A 587 -0.36 -10.74 5.22
CA GLU A 587 -0.38 -9.37 5.71
C GLU A 587 -0.58 -8.35 4.57
N PRO A 588 -1.60 -7.48 4.69
CA PRO A 588 -1.76 -6.36 3.78
C PRO A 588 -0.50 -5.47 3.78
N GLY A 589 0.00 -5.15 2.59
CA GLY A 589 1.16 -4.28 2.44
C GLY A 589 2.48 -5.00 2.16
N ARG A 590 2.61 -6.31 2.38
CA ARG A 590 3.86 -7.04 2.08
C ARG A 590 4.30 -6.91 0.64
N TRP A 591 3.36 -7.01 -0.31
CA TRP A 591 3.66 -6.76 -1.72
C TRP A 591 4.21 -5.34 -1.96
N PHE A 592 3.69 -4.35 -1.23
CA PHE A 592 4.14 -2.97 -1.33
C PHE A 592 5.54 -2.77 -0.72
N GLU A 593 5.84 -3.50 0.35
CA GLU A 593 7.10 -3.43 1.10
C GLU A 593 8.25 -4.23 0.47
N LEU A 594 7.97 -5.02 -0.59
CA LEU A 594 9.03 -5.77 -1.27
C LEU A 594 10.07 -4.82 -1.88
N GLU A 595 11.31 -5.01 -1.49
CA GLU A 595 12.48 -4.32 -2.01
C GLU A 595 13.39 -5.29 -2.76
N GLY A 596 14.34 -4.75 -3.54
CA GLY A 596 15.25 -5.57 -4.34
C GLY A 596 14.58 -6.20 -5.56
N SER A 597 15.18 -7.27 -6.06
CA SER A 597 14.72 -7.97 -7.28
C SER A 597 14.47 -9.46 -7.08
N VAL A 598 14.79 -10.00 -5.91
CA VAL A 598 14.61 -11.41 -5.57
C VAL A 598 14.03 -11.53 -4.18
N LEU A 599 12.91 -12.22 -4.04
CA LEU A 599 12.39 -12.73 -2.78
C LEU A 599 12.79 -14.20 -2.69
N PHE A 600 13.47 -14.56 -1.63
CA PHE A 600 13.93 -15.92 -1.35
C PHE A 600 13.26 -16.46 -0.09
N THR A 601 12.73 -17.66 -0.16
CA THR A 601 12.09 -18.35 0.96
C THR A 601 12.65 -19.77 1.09
N ALA A 602 12.84 -20.22 2.31
CA ALA A 602 13.28 -21.58 2.63
C ALA A 602 12.57 -22.07 3.89
N PRO A 603 12.44 -23.40 4.10
CA PRO A 603 11.82 -23.96 5.28
C PRO A 603 12.40 -23.40 6.58
N ASP A 604 11.53 -23.15 7.56
CA ASP A 604 11.90 -22.67 8.89
C ASP A 604 12.69 -21.35 8.93
N ARG A 605 12.60 -20.53 7.88
CA ARG A 605 13.26 -19.22 7.82
C ARG A 605 12.26 -18.14 7.36
N GLU A 606 12.46 -16.95 7.89
CA GLU A 606 11.75 -15.77 7.36
C GLU A 606 12.21 -15.49 5.93
N PRO A 607 11.30 -15.09 5.04
CA PRO A 607 11.63 -14.67 3.69
C PRO A 607 12.60 -13.49 3.69
N ILE A 608 13.54 -13.47 2.76
CA ILE A 608 14.52 -12.39 2.59
C ILE A 608 14.47 -11.83 1.18
N THR A 609 14.66 -10.53 1.06
CA THR A 609 14.80 -9.86 -0.23
C THR A 609 16.27 -9.62 -0.56
N LEU A 610 16.62 -9.77 -1.83
CA LEU A 610 17.98 -9.64 -2.33
C LEU A 610 17.98 -8.72 -3.57
N ILE A 611 19.11 -8.04 -3.79
CA ILE A 611 19.29 -7.16 -4.94
C ILE A 611 20.14 -7.90 -5.98
N ASP A 612 19.66 -7.98 -7.22
CA ASP A 612 20.50 -8.41 -8.34
C ASP A 612 21.56 -7.33 -8.63
N PRO A 613 22.85 -7.67 -8.58
CA PRO A 613 23.93 -6.71 -8.88
C PRO A 613 23.79 -6.03 -10.23
N ARG A 614 23.21 -6.72 -11.23
CA ARG A 614 23.00 -6.18 -12.59
C ARG A 614 22.01 -5.02 -12.62
N THR A 615 20.99 -5.06 -11.74
CA THR A 615 19.99 -3.98 -11.66
C THR A 615 20.57 -2.69 -11.06
N ARG A 616 21.68 -2.75 -10.32
CA ARG A 616 22.35 -1.59 -9.74
C ARG A 616 23.11 -0.78 -10.79
N ASP A 617 23.77 -1.46 -11.73
CA ASP A 617 24.49 -0.80 -12.81
C ASP A 617 23.51 0.01 -13.70
N ASP A 618 22.28 -0.47 -13.87
CA ASP A 618 21.21 0.23 -14.58
C ASP A 618 20.74 1.49 -13.84
N VAL A 619 20.62 1.44 -12.50
CA VAL A 619 20.27 2.60 -11.66
C VAL A 619 21.38 3.65 -11.69
N ASP A 620 22.63 3.22 -11.54
CA ASP A 620 23.78 4.13 -11.55
C ASP A 620 23.97 4.78 -12.92
N ALA A 621 23.68 4.07 -14.01
CA ALA A 621 23.66 4.62 -15.36
C ALA A 621 22.53 5.64 -15.57
N ALA A 622 21.31 5.31 -15.11
CA ALA A 622 20.15 6.19 -15.23
C ALA A 622 20.24 7.43 -14.34
N SER A 623 20.89 7.33 -13.18
CA SER A 623 21.11 8.46 -12.27
C SER A 623 22.27 9.36 -12.71
N SER A 624 23.30 8.83 -13.36
CA SER A 624 24.47 9.60 -13.80
C SER A 624 24.19 10.53 -14.99
N GLU A 625 23.17 10.27 -15.80
CA GLU A 625 22.78 11.17 -16.90
C GLU A 625 22.14 12.48 -16.42
N SER A 626 21.47 12.49 -15.25
CA SER A 626 20.87 13.71 -14.70
C SER A 626 21.82 14.54 -13.83
N ASP A 627 22.84 13.92 -13.21
CA ASP A 627 23.76 14.58 -12.28
C ASP A 627 24.91 15.35 -12.97
N SER A 628 25.14 15.13 -14.25
CA SER A 628 26.26 15.79 -14.97
C SER A 628 26.10 17.31 -15.02
N THR A 629 24.90 17.87 -14.98
CA THR A 629 24.63 19.29 -14.96
C THR A 629 24.74 19.91 -13.56
N VAL A 630 24.33 19.22 -12.51
CA VAL A 630 24.39 19.73 -11.14
C VAL A 630 25.82 19.66 -10.60
N THR A 631 26.53 18.57 -10.85
CA THR A 631 27.91 18.39 -10.42
C THR A 631 28.84 19.43 -11.13
N ALA A 632 28.60 19.75 -12.40
CA ALA A 632 29.37 20.79 -13.12
C ALA A 632 29.16 22.19 -12.51
N VAL A 633 27.95 22.52 -12.04
CA VAL A 633 27.67 23.82 -11.40
C VAL A 633 28.27 23.91 -10.00
N VAL A 634 28.22 22.83 -9.22
CA VAL A 634 28.82 22.79 -7.87
C VAL A 634 30.35 22.84 -7.95
N VAL A 635 30.96 22.07 -8.84
CA VAL A 635 32.42 22.11 -9.03
C VAL A 635 32.89 23.49 -9.55
N ALA A 636 32.16 24.11 -10.49
CA ALA A 636 32.48 25.47 -10.95
C ALA A 636 32.33 26.50 -9.82
N GLY A 637 31.33 26.38 -8.97
CA GLY A 637 31.11 27.25 -7.80
C GLY A 637 32.22 27.10 -6.75
N VAL A 638 32.65 25.89 -6.45
CA VAL A 638 33.76 25.63 -5.51
C VAL A 638 35.09 26.12 -6.07
N VAL A 639 35.37 25.92 -7.36
CA VAL A 639 36.57 26.41 -8.00
C VAL A 639 36.65 27.96 -8.01
N LEU A 640 35.52 28.64 -8.28
CA LEU A 640 35.44 30.10 -8.20
C LEU A 640 35.66 30.64 -6.77
N LEU A 641 35.13 29.94 -5.74
CA LEU A 641 35.35 30.30 -4.34
C LEU A 641 36.81 30.12 -3.92
N VAL A 642 37.46 29.04 -4.33
CA VAL A 642 38.87 28.76 -4.01
C VAL A 642 39.78 29.77 -4.71
N VAL A 643 39.53 30.09 -5.99
CA VAL A 643 40.31 31.10 -6.75
C VAL A 643 40.10 32.50 -6.17
N GLY A 644 38.85 32.84 -5.76
CA GLY A 644 38.54 34.10 -5.10
C GLY A 644 39.24 34.25 -3.73
N ALA A 645 39.27 33.20 -2.93
CA ALA A 645 39.96 33.17 -1.63
C ALA A 645 41.52 33.28 -1.80
N ALA A 646 42.09 32.58 -2.78
CA ALA A 646 43.51 32.66 -3.09
C ALA A 646 43.89 34.07 -3.60
N GLY A 647 43.07 34.69 -4.47
CA GLY A 647 43.26 36.06 -4.94
C GLY A 647 43.23 37.09 -3.81
N ALA A 648 42.27 36.95 -2.87
CA ALA A 648 42.20 37.83 -1.70
C ALA A 648 43.39 37.69 -0.73
N ALA A 649 43.89 36.45 -0.55
CA ALA A 649 45.08 36.17 0.25
C ALA A 649 46.36 36.81 -0.38
N VAL A 650 46.55 36.66 -1.67
CA VAL A 650 47.67 37.27 -2.39
C VAL A 650 47.59 38.82 -2.34
N TRP A 651 46.37 39.38 -2.53
CA TRP A 651 46.18 40.83 -2.46
C TRP A 651 46.45 41.39 -1.06
N SER A 652 46.07 40.66 0.01
CA SER A 652 46.35 41.05 1.39
C SER A 652 47.83 40.98 1.76
N LEU A 653 48.56 39.99 1.22
CA LEU A 653 50.00 39.85 1.41
C LEU A 653 50.82 40.91 0.67
N THR A 654 50.39 41.31 -0.55
CA THR A 654 51.04 42.37 -1.30
C THR A 654 50.81 43.76 -0.72
N ARG A 655 49.68 43.99 -0.08
CA ARG A 655 49.37 45.25 0.62
C ARG A 655 50.19 45.47 1.88
N ARG A 656 50.60 44.39 2.58
CA ARG A 656 51.45 44.46 3.80
C ARG A 656 52.94 44.75 3.50
N ARG A 657 53.37 44.73 2.23
CA ARG A 657 54.81 44.96 1.83
C ARG A 657 55.09 46.34 1.29
N ARG A 658 54.20 47.33 1.42
CA ARG A 658 54.55 48.70 1.08
C ARG A 658 55.31 49.36 2.26
N PRO A 659 56.63 49.68 2.13
CA PRO A 659 57.32 50.36 3.17
C PRO A 659 56.83 51.81 3.28
N GLN A 660 56.64 52.27 4.51
CA GLN A 660 56.47 53.68 4.82
C GLN A 660 57.80 54.36 4.53
N SER A 661 57.89 55.14 3.43
CA SER A 661 58.89 56.15 3.27
C SER A 661 58.29 57.51 3.59
N ARG A 662 59.04 58.24 4.42
CA ARG A 662 58.84 59.61 4.97
C ARG A 662 58.14 60.58 4.05
#